data_4df9a0cb24a4f63976cac7f00eca340b
#
_entry.id   4df9a0cb24a4f63976cac7f00eca340b
#
_cell.length_a   1.000
_cell.length_b   1.000
_cell.length_c   1.000
_cell.angle_alpha   90.00
_cell.angle_beta   90.00
_cell.angle_gamma   90.00
#
_symmetry.space_group_name_H-M   'P 1'
#
loop_
_entity.id
_entity.type
_entity.pdbx_description
1 polymer ?
#
loop_
_entity_poly.entity_id
_entity_poly.type
_entity_poly.pdbx_seq_one_letter_code
_entity_poly.pdbx_strand_id
1 'polypeptide(L)'
;MSLPFSSTHPAAPARLRMKALAALVLAAIAGAALSPLSVQAQPGAAAEVRHSVDVPAGSLGVALSGFARQTQVLLSFDPALTSGMETAGLQGGYAVDQGFAALLAGTGLEVVRRADGDYLLQRAGGQQATQLAPVVVLGAGATTEGTGEYTADWMRSANGLVLSQRETPQSTSVLTRQQMDDRSITSVRDVMENATGMNVQQAESERLTYYSRGFSMDTFQFDGVVKPLNGLYQFGDGNLDPVIYDHVEIIRGATGLMSGTGNPGGSVNFIRKRPAREFQGDIKLSAGTEDTYRGEVDLSTPFNESGSVRGRIVGAKERRGDTMDLYKKKRDVLYGIVEADVAASTTVSIGGSLQRTRPSGISWGGLPALDANGKPIDWPKGQAMGAKWSRWDTDSHEYFAQIEHGFANGWNARLSYTRLENKFDAPLLFTSDVPVTIDGFSTAPLLRKFVGGSDQDVVGGSMDGDFDAFGRRHQFNLGFSHSIIKAWNQSWDTSDQATYPIPDVKNWTGDWPAPNWDILALSQTNRNKQTGIYGTLRLGLTDRLHLLTGARWTRWESTETSWGVTGYSHTYSEVTPYLGLTYDLNDTYTAYASYTNIFQPQMVKTQTWDMAGPAYGHNYEMGLKASYLDGRVNASVAVFQTDQKDVAEYGGYDYAHDDGWYYILDGTRTRGFEMELAGEVTPGWNVFLGYTYRQSKDNNGKKVQTTQPEQLLKLSTAYRLPGELNKLTVGGGVRWQSQTSAQTYYGLQSGSIVQKPYALFDLMAQYNFSDKTQLQLNVRNLADKKYYRSMGFYNSVFYGEGRTALLTLTQRF
;
A
#
# COMPACT_ATOMS: atom_id res chain seq x y z
N MET A 1 -25.96 -57.79 17.68
CA MET A 1 -26.86 -57.46 18.77
C MET A 1 -27.00 -55.95 18.77
N SER A 2 -28.11 -55.48 18.30
CA SER A 2 -28.48 -54.10 18.03
C SER A 2 -29.03 -53.43 19.29
N LEU A 3 -28.65 -52.22 19.57
CA LEU A 3 -29.42 -51.25 20.34
C LEU A 3 -29.10 -49.80 19.93
N PRO A 4 -30.06 -48.90 19.94
CA PRO A 4 -30.04 -47.67 19.20
C PRO A 4 -29.53 -46.47 20.04
N PHE A 5 -28.86 -45.51 19.41
CA PHE A 5 -28.55 -44.23 20.02
C PHE A 5 -29.47 -43.14 19.50
N SER A 6 -30.15 -42.52 20.40
CA SER A 6 -30.99 -41.35 20.22
C SER A 6 -30.19 -40.11 19.83
N SER A 7 -30.65 -39.44 18.80
CA SER A 7 -30.19 -38.14 18.36
C SER A 7 -30.66 -37.03 19.27
N THR A 8 -29.76 -36.27 19.87
CA THR A 8 -30.04 -34.91 20.35
C THR A 8 -29.19 -33.91 19.57
N HIS A 9 -29.84 -33.10 18.78
CA HIS A 9 -29.27 -31.93 18.12
C HIS A 9 -29.02 -30.83 19.14
N PRO A 10 -27.92 -30.13 19.11
CA PRO A 10 -27.83 -28.77 19.63
C PRO A 10 -27.97 -27.74 18.52
N ALA A 11 -28.78 -26.74 18.85
CA ALA A 11 -29.25 -25.63 18.05
C ALA A 11 -28.17 -24.77 17.45
N ALA A 12 -28.39 -24.31 16.21
CA ALA A 12 -27.68 -23.26 15.55
C ALA A 12 -28.17 -21.89 16.04
N PRO A 13 -27.28 -20.98 16.47
CA PRO A 13 -27.62 -19.56 16.55
C PRO A 13 -26.70 -18.56 15.81
N ALA A 14 -25.74 -18.99 15.02
CA ALA A 14 -24.79 -18.01 14.41
C ALA A 14 -25.20 -17.46 13.03
N ARG A 15 -26.08 -18.14 12.31
CA ARG A 15 -26.45 -17.77 10.94
C ARG A 15 -27.48 -16.62 10.83
N LEU A 16 -28.26 -16.33 11.86
CA LEU A 16 -29.29 -15.28 11.81
C LEU A 16 -28.76 -13.86 12.07
N ARG A 17 -27.69 -13.71 12.85
CA ARG A 17 -27.13 -12.37 13.17
C ARG A 17 -26.29 -11.76 12.06
N MET A 18 -25.69 -12.57 11.17
CA MET A 18 -24.90 -12.06 10.05
C MET A 18 -25.75 -11.53 8.87
N LYS A 19 -26.95 -12.11 8.66
CA LYS A 19 -27.88 -11.61 7.64
C LYS A 19 -28.44 -10.22 7.99
N ALA A 20 -28.55 -9.89 9.27
CA ALA A 20 -29.01 -8.58 9.73
C ALA A 20 -27.95 -7.50 9.55
N LEU A 21 -26.66 -7.80 9.74
CA LEU A 21 -25.59 -6.82 9.54
C LEU A 21 -25.34 -6.52 8.04
N ALA A 22 -25.37 -7.56 7.21
CA ALA A 22 -25.27 -7.40 5.73
C ALA A 22 -26.48 -6.66 5.16
N ALA A 23 -27.68 -6.87 5.73
CA ALA A 23 -28.88 -6.15 5.33
C ALA A 23 -28.85 -4.67 5.77
N LEU A 24 -28.26 -4.34 6.92
CA LEU A 24 -28.10 -2.97 7.39
C LEU A 24 -27.07 -2.18 6.55
N VAL A 25 -25.99 -2.82 6.13
CA VAL A 25 -24.98 -2.21 5.25
C VAL A 25 -25.55 -2.03 3.83
N LEU A 26 -26.29 -3.02 3.31
CA LEU A 26 -26.99 -2.92 2.02
C LEU A 26 -28.14 -1.90 2.06
N ALA A 27 -28.84 -1.76 3.17
CA ALA A 27 -29.90 -0.75 3.35
C ALA A 27 -29.32 0.66 3.45
N ALA A 28 -28.14 0.85 4.05
CA ALA A 28 -27.47 2.14 4.08
C ALA A 28 -26.97 2.57 2.67
N ILE A 29 -26.53 1.62 1.84
CA ILE A 29 -26.12 1.88 0.45
C ILE A 29 -27.35 2.09 -0.47
N ALA A 30 -28.43 1.35 -0.25
CA ALA A 30 -29.67 1.49 -1.01
C ALA A 30 -30.46 2.76 -0.61
N GLY A 31 -30.36 3.22 0.65
CA GLY A 31 -30.95 4.46 1.13
C GLY A 31 -30.33 5.72 0.53
N ALA A 32 -29.05 5.65 0.12
CA ALA A 32 -28.38 6.74 -0.59
C ALA A 32 -28.71 6.80 -2.08
N ALA A 33 -29.32 5.76 -2.64
CA ALA A 33 -29.66 5.66 -4.07
C ALA A 33 -31.13 6.00 -4.42
N LEU A 34 -31.97 6.29 -3.42
CA LEU A 34 -33.37 6.62 -3.61
C LEU A 34 -33.69 8.02 -3.05
N SER A 35 -33.39 9.01 -3.84
CA SER A 35 -34.09 10.33 -3.96
C SER A 35 -33.36 11.14 -5.04
N PRO A 36 -34.00 11.89 -5.91
CA PRO A 36 -35.15 12.73 -5.61
C PRO A 36 -36.33 12.58 -6.54
N LEU A 37 -37.50 12.66 -5.98
CA LEU A 37 -38.65 13.15 -6.71
C LEU A 37 -38.39 14.60 -7.12
N SER A 38 -38.13 14.80 -8.40
CA SER A 38 -38.06 16.13 -9.01
C SER A 38 -39.41 16.82 -8.91
N VAL A 39 -39.52 17.76 -8.02
CA VAL A 39 -40.50 18.84 -8.17
C VAL A 39 -39.92 19.81 -9.20
N GLN A 40 -40.45 19.81 -10.40
CA GLN A 40 -40.26 20.89 -11.37
C GLN A 40 -40.87 22.15 -10.80
N ALA A 41 -40.06 22.99 -10.15
CA ALA A 41 -40.36 24.40 -10.01
C ALA A 41 -39.86 25.08 -11.28
N GLN A 42 -40.74 25.71 -12.03
CA GLN A 42 -40.39 26.69 -13.07
C GLN A 42 -39.45 27.72 -12.46
N PRO A 43 -38.39 28.18 -13.16
CA PRO A 43 -37.57 29.27 -12.69
C PRO A 43 -38.36 30.54 -12.69
N GLY A 44 -38.93 30.88 -11.56
CA GLY A 44 -39.26 32.29 -11.26
C GLY A 44 -37.94 33.04 -11.19
N ALA A 45 -37.79 34.12 -11.96
CA ALA A 45 -36.64 35.00 -11.93
C ALA A 45 -36.38 35.40 -10.45
N ALA A 46 -35.30 34.85 -9.88
CA ALA A 46 -34.79 35.30 -8.61
C ALA A 46 -34.38 36.77 -8.78
N ALA A 47 -34.95 37.65 -7.98
CA ALA A 47 -34.54 39.05 -7.96
C ALA A 47 -33.04 39.09 -7.68
N GLU A 48 -32.24 39.54 -8.68
CA GLU A 48 -30.80 39.74 -8.51
C GLU A 48 -30.54 40.65 -7.32
N VAL A 49 -29.78 40.16 -6.36
CA VAL A 49 -29.34 40.94 -5.19
C VAL A 49 -28.41 42.05 -5.70
N ARG A 50 -28.83 43.32 -5.58
CA ARG A 50 -28.00 44.46 -5.93
C ARG A 50 -27.28 45.01 -4.71
N HIS A 51 -25.98 45.17 -4.86
CA HIS A 51 -25.08 45.73 -3.83
C HIS A 51 -24.87 47.22 -4.17
N SER A 52 -25.01 48.09 -3.14
CA SER A 52 -24.60 49.48 -3.29
C SER A 52 -23.07 49.56 -3.17
N VAL A 53 -22.40 49.93 -4.24
CA VAL A 53 -20.95 49.96 -4.33
C VAL A 53 -20.42 51.33 -4.66
N ASP A 54 -19.27 51.68 -4.11
CA ASP A 54 -18.50 52.87 -4.40
C ASP A 54 -17.03 52.49 -4.58
N VAL A 55 -16.63 52.29 -5.85
CA VAL A 55 -15.29 51.89 -6.25
C VAL A 55 -14.64 53.09 -6.97
N PRO A 56 -13.60 53.69 -6.44
CA PRO A 56 -12.98 54.89 -7.03
C PRO A 56 -12.27 54.56 -8.35
N ALA A 57 -12.13 55.54 -9.23
CA ALA A 57 -11.31 55.48 -10.43
C ALA A 57 -9.83 55.23 -10.06
N GLY A 58 -9.11 54.46 -10.91
CA GLY A 58 -7.68 54.17 -10.71
C GLY A 58 -7.26 52.78 -11.24
N SER A 59 -6.28 52.17 -10.60
CA SER A 59 -5.77 50.87 -11.00
C SER A 59 -6.85 49.81 -11.03
N LEU A 60 -7.00 49.10 -12.19
CA LEU A 60 -8.01 48.09 -12.41
C LEU A 60 -7.96 46.96 -11.37
N GLY A 61 -6.75 46.46 -11.01
CA GLY A 61 -6.61 45.40 -10.01
C GLY A 61 -7.10 45.80 -8.61
N VAL A 62 -6.88 47.08 -8.21
CA VAL A 62 -7.35 47.62 -6.94
C VAL A 62 -8.86 47.80 -6.97
N ALA A 63 -9.42 48.28 -8.07
CA ALA A 63 -10.86 48.47 -8.27
C ALA A 63 -11.61 47.14 -8.25
N LEU A 64 -11.13 46.13 -8.92
CA LEU A 64 -11.72 44.77 -8.93
C LEU A 64 -11.70 44.15 -7.54
N SER A 65 -10.58 44.23 -6.81
CA SER A 65 -10.46 43.77 -5.43
C SER A 65 -11.36 44.54 -4.47
N GLY A 66 -11.52 45.85 -4.70
CA GLY A 66 -12.42 46.73 -3.94
C GLY A 66 -13.90 46.35 -4.14
N PHE A 67 -14.30 46.11 -5.39
CA PHE A 67 -15.63 45.66 -5.72
C PHE A 67 -15.96 44.28 -5.15
N ALA A 68 -15.06 43.30 -5.32
CA ALA A 68 -15.22 41.96 -4.76
C ALA A 68 -15.43 41.97 -3.24
N ARG A 69 -14.66 42.83 -2.54
CA ARG A 69 -14.80 43.01 -1.07
C ARG A 69 -16.14 43.66 -0.68
N GLN A 70 -16.60 44.67 -1.43
CA GLN A 70 -17.88 45.33 -1.14
C GLN A 70 -19.10 44.47 -1.41
N THR A 71 -18.98 43.53 -2.39
CA THR A 71 -20.03 42.58 -2.75
C THR A 71 -19.87 41.23 -2.03
N GLN A 72 -18.85 41.07 -1.19
CA GLN A 72 -18.56 39.86 -0.40
C GLN A 72 -18.37 38.59 -1.25
N VAL A 73 -17.78 38.72 -2.44
CA VAL A 73 -17.41 37.59 -3.30
C VAL A 73 -15.89 37.40 -3.33
N LEU A 74 -15.46 36.14 -3.51
CA LEU A 74 -14.05 35.84 -3.73
C LEU A 74 -13.72 36.01 -5.24
N LEU A 75 -12.69 36.83 -5.52
CA LEU A 75 -12.17 37.04 -6.87
C LEU A 75 -10.68 36.66 -6.88
N SER A 76 -10.34 35.69 -7.70
CA SER A 76 -8.96 35.26 -7.95
C SER A 76 -8.47 35.77 -9.30
N PHE A 77 -7.26 36.36 -9.36
CA PHE A 77 -6.62 36.74 -10.63
C PHE A 77 -5.11 36.91 -10.49
N ASP A 78 -4.42 36.71 -11.61
CA ASP A 78 -3.00 37.05 -11.73
C ASP A 78 -2.84 38.59 -11.83
N PRO A 79 -2.12 39.24 -10.90
CA PRO A 79 -1.85 40.66 -10.97
C PRO A 79 -1.27 41.14 -12.29
N ALA A 80 -0.57 40.27 -13.02
CA ALA A 80 -0.01 40.60 -14.36
C ALA A 80 -1.11 40.90 -15.37
N LEU A 81 -2.32 40.35 -15.22
CA LEU A 81 -3.45 40.61 -16.14
C LEU A 81 -3.95 42.07 -16.05
N THR A 82 -3.87 42.69 -14.89
CA THR A 82 -4.37 44.06 -14.64
C THR A 82 -3.25 45.09 -14.55
N SER A 83 -1.98 44.68 -14.74
CA SER A 83 -0.83 45.56 -14.63
C SER A 83 -0.88 46.65 -15.70
N GLY A 84 -0.82 47.92 -15.25
CA GLY A 84 -0.86 49.09 -16.12
C GLY A 84 -2.24 49.44 -16.70
N MET A 85 -3.31 48.75 -16.26
CA MET A 85 -4.70 49.03 -16.65
C MET A 85 -5.39 49.91 -15.60
N GLU A 86 -6.18 50.89 -16.09
CA GLU A 86 -6.98 51.78 -15.26
C GLU A 86 -8.49 51.61 -15.54
N THR A 87 -9.32 51.92 -14.55
CA THR A 87 -10.77 51.95 -14.69
C THR A 87 -11.36 53.29 -14.20
N ALA A 88 -12.49 53.70 -14.77
CA ALA A 88 -13.22 54.89 -14.36
C ALA A 88 -13.88 54.73 -12.99
N GLY A 89 -13.76 53.53 -12.36
CA GLY A 89 -14.47 53.22 -11.10
C GLY A 89 -15.94 52.87 -11.34
N LEU A 90 -16.67 52.64 -10.24
CA LEU A 90 -18.06 52.19 -10.28
C LEU A 90 -18.83 52.74 -9.05
N GLN A 91 -19.94 53.47 -9.27
CA GLN A 91 -20.78 53.97 -8.21
C GLN A 91 -22.25 53.69 -8.47
N GLY A 92 -22.95 53.11 -7.50
CA GLY A 92 -24.37 52.81 -7.57
C GLY A 92 -24.73 51.38 -7.17
N GLY A 93 -25.94 50.95 -7.53
CA GLY A 93 -26.47 49.61 -7.25
C GLY A 93 -26.25 48.61 -8.38
N TYR A 94 -25.38 47.67 -8.18
CA TYR A 94 -25.02 46.64 -9.19
C TYR A 94 -25.22 45.21 -8.68
N ALA A 95 -25.67 44.32 -9.53
CA ALA A 95 -25.50 42.90 -9.33
C ALA A 95 -24.02 42.54 -9.53
N VAL A 96 -23.51 41.47 -8.92
CA VAL A 96 -22.08 41.10 -8.92
C VAL A 96 -21.55 40.99 -10.35
N ASP A 97 -22.23 40.23 -11.21
CA ASP A 97 -21.80 40.01 -12.61
C ASP A 97 -21.84 41.29 -13.44
N GLN A 98 -22.84 42.15 -13.23
CA GLN A 98 -22.96 43.46 -13.89
C GLN A 98 -21.86 44.42 -13.47
N GLY A 99 -21.48 44.42 -12.16
CA GLY A 99 -20.43 45.31 -11.67
C GLY A 99 -19.04 44.88 -12.19
N PHE A 100 -18.74 43.60 -12.25
CA PHE A 100 -17.49 43.12 -12.88
C PHE A 100 -17.47 43.47 -14.37
N ALA A 101 -18.56 43.21 -15.11
CA ALA A 101 -18.65 43.57 -16.51
C ALA A 101 -18.44 45.07 -16.78
N ALA A 102 -18.98 45.94 -15.92
CA ALA A 102 -18.80 47.39 -16.00
C ALA A 102 -17.34 47.84 -15.75
N LEU A 103 -16.66 47.28 -14.72
CA LEU A 103 -15.27 47.58 -14.43
C LEU A 103 -14.30 47.11 -15.50
N LEU A 104 -14.66 46.03 -16.21
CA LEU A 104 -13.84 45.38 -17.24
C LEU A 104 -14.14 45.87 -18.66
N ALA A 105 -15.12 46.78 -18.82
CA ALA A 105 -15.50 47.28 -20.15
C ALA A 105 -14.29 47.89 -20.87
N GLY A 106 -14.01 47.39 -22.10
CA GLY A 106 -12.89 47.88 -22.93
C GLY A 106 -11.51 47.32 -22.55
N THR A 107 -11.35 46.50 -21.54
CA THR A 107 -10.06 45.96 -21.06
C THR A 107 -9.67 44.68 -21.78
N GLY A 108 -10.57 44.03 -22.51
CA GLY A 108 -10.34 42.69 -23.07
C GLY A 108 -10.24 41.57 -22.03
N LEU A 109 -10.70 41.84 -20.80
CA LEU A 109 -10.80 40.86 -19.71
C LEU A 109 -12.26 40.56 -19.39
N GLU A 110 -12.50 39.36 -18.88
CA GLU A 110 -13.81 38.94 -18.39
C GLU A 110 -13.66 38.19 -17.06
N VAL A 111 -14.72 38.21 -16.26
CA VAL A 111 -14.80 37.44 -15.02
C VAL A 111 -15.76 36.27 -15.22
N VAL A 112 -15.31 35.07 -14.92
CA VAL A 112 -16.10 33.83 -15.03
C VAL A 112 -16.40 33.33 -13.62
N ARG A 113 -17.68 33.01 -13.36
CA ARG A 113 -18.11 32.40 -12.09
C ARG A 113 -17.82 30.90 -12.14
N ARG A 114 -17.09 30.38 -11.16
CA ARG A 114 -16.81 28.96 -10.99
C ARG A 114 -17.98 28.20 -10.35
N ALA A 115 -17.96 26.87 -10.43
CA ALA A 115 -18.96 26.00 -9.83
C ALA A 115 -19.06 26.11 -8.30
N ASP A 116 -17.96 26.48 -7.62
CA ASP A 116 -17.87 26.74 -6.18
C ASP A 116 -18.45 28.10 -5.75
N GLY A 117 -18.82 28.94 -6.72
CA GLY A 117 -19.39 30.27 -6.47
C GLY A 117 -18.38 31.41 -6.52
N ASP A 118 -17.08 31.09 -6.60
CA ASP A 118 -15.99 32.07 -6.70
C ASP A 118 -15.84 32.63 -8.13
N TYR A 119 -15.13 33.75 -8.27
CA TYR A 119 -14.93 34.43 -9.52
C TYR A 119 -13.46 34.39 -9.96
N LEU A 120 -13.22 34.15 -11.27
CA LEU A 120 -11.89 34.15 -11.87
C LEU A 120 -11.84 35.20 -12.99
N LEU A 121 -10.82 36.08 -12.96
CA LEU A 121 -10.54 37.00 -14.06
C LEU A 121 -9.69 36.29 -15.13
N GLN A 122 -10.12 36.41 -16.40
CA GLN A 122 -9.41 35.91 -17.58
C GLN A 122 -9.51 36.88 -18.75
N ARG A 123 -8.84 36.66 -19.86
CA ARG A 123 -8.97 37.45 -21.09
C ARG A 123 -10.26 37.12 -21.80
N ALA A 124 -11.05 38.14 -22.21
CA ALA A 124 -12.28 37.97 -22.97
C ALA A 124 -12.00 37.58 -24.43
N GLY A 125 -12.82 36.66 -25.00
CA GLY A 125 -12.75 36.34 -26.41
C GLY A 125 -11.76 35.29 -26.83
N GLY A 126 -11.28 34.48 -25.92
CA GLY A 126 -10.65 33.20 -26.27
C GLY A 126 -11.70 32.23 -26.83
N GLN A 127 -11.95 32.29 -28.18
CA GLN A 127 -12.38 31.06 -28.89
C GLN A 127 -11.42 29.98 -28.40
N GLN A 128 -12.02 28.88 -27.91
CA GLN A 128 -11.34 27.65 -27.52
C GLN A 128 -9.81 27.83 -27.49
N ALA A 129 -9.30 28.47 -26.45
CA ALA A 129 -7.94 28.19 -26.09
C ALA A 129 -7.93 26.66 -26.11
N THR A 130 -7.26 26.07 -27.09
CA THR A 130 -6.74 24.73 -26.96
C THR A 130 -6.28 24.74 -25.52
N GLN A 131 -7.03 24.04 -24.65
CA GLN A 131 -6.62 23.83 -23.29
C GLN A 131 -5.27 23.15 -23.51
N LEU A 132 -4.19 23.91 -23.43
CA LEU A 132 -2.88 23.32 -23.25
C LEU A 132 -3.13 22.39 -22.11
N ALA A 133 -3.14 21.10 -22.40
CA ALA A 133 -3.31 20.08 -21.37
C ALA A 133 -2.44 20.56 -20.25
N PRO A 134 -2.97 20.71 -19.01
CA PRO A 134 -2.17 21.22 -17.94
C PRO A 134 -0.87 20.46 -18.05
N VAL A 135 0.26 21.17 -18.18
CA VAL A 135 1.56 20.53 -18.11
C VAL A 135 1.56 19.98 -16.69
N VAL A 136 1.11 18.74 -16.58
CA VAL A 136 1.17 18.01 -15.34
C VAL A 136 2.65 17.81 -15.14
N VAL A 137 3.27 18.75 -14.46
CA VAL A 137 4.59 18.55 -13.88
C VAL A 137 4.39 17.39 -12.92
N LEU A 138 4.79 16.21 -13.37
CA LEU A 138 4.50 14.90 -12.77
C LEU A 138 4.94 14.78 -11.30
N GLY A 139 5.61 15.79 -10.76
CA GLY A 139 6.03 15.89 -9.37
C GLY A 139 5.01 16.53 -8.42
N ALA A 140 4.09 17.37 -8.88
CA ALA A 140 3.26 18.20 -8.00
C ALA A 140 1.78 17.73 -7.86
N GLY A 141 1.27 16.91 -8.77
CA GLY A 141 -0.16 16.55 -8.81
C GLY A 141 -0.54 15.22 -8.13
N ALA A 142 0.42 14.41 -7.66
CA ALA A 142 0.13 13.14 -7.00
C ALA A 142 0.34 13.19 -5.47
N THR A 143 0.76 14.33 -4.94
CA THR A 143 1.05 14.46 -3.50
C THR A 143 -0.24 14.43 -2.70
N THR A 144 -0.33 13.48 -1.74
CA THR A 144 -1.44 13.40 -0.78
C THR A 144 -1.10 14.09 0.54
N GLU A 145 0.17 14.42 0.75
CA GLU A 145 0.65 15.14 1.92
C GLU A 145 0.06 16.56 1.98
N GLY A 146 -0.48 16.93 3.13
CA GLY A 146 -1.07 18.26 3.35
C GLY A 146 -2.50 18.44 2.83
N THR A 147 -3.06 17.49 2.05
CA THR A 147 -4.43 17.59 1.55
C THR A 147 -5.49 17.37 2.63
N GLY A 148 -5.16 16.61 3.67
CA GLY A 148 -6.15 16.19 4.69
C GLY A 148 -7.09 15.09 4.20
N GLU A 149 -6.93 14.58 2.99
CA GLU A 149 -7.85 13.67 2.32
C GLU A 149 -7.44 12.21 2.45
N TYR A 150 -8.42 11.30 2.31
CA TYR A 150 -8.23 9.86 2.22
C TYR A 150 -8.30 9.35 0.77
N THR A 151 -8.27 10.26 -0.19
CA THR A 151 -8.29 9.98 -1.64
C THR A 151 -7.05 10.58 -2.32
N ALA A 152 -6.73 10.06 -3.51
CA ALA A 152 -5.77 10.64 -4.43
C ALA A 152 -6.43 10.85 -5.79
N ASP A 153 -6.08 11.92 -6.49
CA ASP A 153 -6.69 12.29 -7.77
C ASP A 153 -6.39 11.26 -8.86
N TRP A 154 -5.18 10.72 -8.88
CA TRP A 154 -4.73 9.77 -9.88
C TRP A 154 -3.61 8.83 -9.37
N MET A 155 -3.37 7.78 -10.13
CA MET A 155 -2.35 6.77 -9.90
C MET A 155 -1.75 6.27 -11.21
N ARG A 156 -0.56 5.64 -11.15
CA ARG A 156 0.14 5.07 -12.31
C ARG A 156 0.45 3.59 -12.21
N SER A 157 0.44 3.04 -11.02
CA SER A 157 0.99 1.70 -10.73
C SER A 157 0.27 0.56 -11.43
N ALA A 158 -0.97 0.77 -11.88
CA ALA A 158 -1.76 -0.28 -12.48
C ALA A 158 -1.35 -0.62 -13.93
N ASN A 159 -1.10 0.40 -14.75
CA ASN A 159 -0.89 0.22 -16.20
C ASN A 159 0.04 1.25 -16.83
N GLY A 160 0.71 2.09 -16.04
CA GLY A 160 1.63 3.12 -16.49
C GLY A 160 0.99 4.42 -16.95
N LEU A 161 -0.33 4.44 -17.23
CA LEU A 161 -1.07 5.66 -17.55
C LEU A 161 -1.43 6.42 -16.28
N VAL A 162 -1.55 7.75 -16.40
CA VAL A 162 -2.06 8.62 -15.33
C VAL A 162 -3.57 8.57 -15.36
N LEU A 163 -4.17 7.80 -14.46
CA LEU A 163 -5.61 7.58 -14.40
C LEU A 163 -6.12 7.76 -12.97
N SER A 164 -7.34 8.26 -12.83
CA SER A 164 -8.06 8.21 -11.56
C SER A 164 -8.37 6.76 -11.16
N GLN A 165 -8.68 6.53 -9.88
CA GLN A 165 -9.14 5.21 -9.45
C GLN A 165 -10.38 4.75 -10.22
N ARG A 166 -11.29 5.68 -10.58
CA ARG A 166 -12.51 5.41 -11.35
C ARG A 166 -12.20 4.90 -12.76
N GLU A 167 -11.21 5.47 -13.43
CA GLU A 167 -10.82 5.12 -14.80
C GLU A 167 -9.97 3.85 -14.90
N THR A 168 -9.41 3.39 -13.77
CA THR A 168 -8.53 2.22 -13.72
C THR A 168 -9.35 0.93 -13.64
N PRO A 169 -9.35 0.02 -14.66
CA PRO A 169 -10.18 -1.18 -14.65
C PRO A 169 -9.58 -2.33 -13.83
N GLN A 170 -9.18 -2.05 -12.60
CA GLN A 170 -8.68 -3.02 -11.62
C GLN A 170 -9.04 -2.56 -10.21
N SER A 171 -9.10 -3.49 -9.26
CA SER A 171 -9.22 -3.17 -7.83
C SER A 171 -7.95 -2.52 -7.33
N THR A 172 -8.07 -1.28 -6.89
CA THR A 172 -6.96 -0.46 -6.40
C THR A 172 -7.31 0.14 -5.04
N SER A 173 -6.31 0.39 -4.21
CA SER A 173 -6.42 1.18 -2.99
C SER A 173 -5.28 2.18 -2.92
N VAL A 174 -5.53 3.36 -2.38
CA VAL A 174 -4.48 4.33 -2.05
C VAL A 174 -4.58 4.62 -0.56
N LEU A 175 -3.47 4.40 0.16
CA LEU A 175 -3.34 4.85 1.55
C LEU A 175 -2.59 6.18 1.52
N THR A 176 -3.31 7.27 1.77
CA THR A 176 -2.77 8.63 1.75
C THR A 176 -1.91 8.93 2.97
N ARG A 177 -1.11 10.00 2.93
CA ARG A 177 -0.32 10.44 4.09
C ARG A 177 -1.22 10.74 5.29
N GLN A 178 -2.35 11.42 5.08
CA GLN A 178 -3.30 11.73 6.14
C GLN A 178 -3.82 10.47 6.83
N GLN A 179 -4.21 9.46 6.05
CA GLN A 179 -4.68 8.18 6.59
C GLN A 179 -3.59 7.45 7.39
N MET A 180 -2.34 7.52 6.94
CA MET A 180 -1.21 6.93 7.66
C MET A 180 -0.91 7.68 8.96
N ASP A 181 -0.99 9.00 8.96
CA ASP A 181 -0.75 9.83 10.14
C ASP A 181 -1.85 9.66 11.19
N ASP A 182 -3.13 9.71 10.81
CA ASP A 182 -4.28 9.52 11.72
C ASP A 182 -4.21 8.19 12.47
N ARG A 183 -3.65 7.15 11.83
CA ARG A 183 -3.53 5.82 12.40
C ARG A 183 -2.16 5.51 12.99
N SER A 184 -1.25 6.48 13.03
CA SER A 184 0.14 6.31 13.49
C SER A 184 0.81 5.09 12.85
N ILE A 185 0.72 4.97 11.50
CA ILE A 185 1.33 3.89 10.73
C ILE A 185 2.84 4.10 10.64
N THR A 186 3.63 3.19 11.23
CA THR A 186 5.09 3.30 11.29
C THR A 186 5.82 2.10 10.66
N SER A 187 5.10 1.17 10.03
CA SER A 187 5.71 0.02 9.36
C SER A 187 4.93 -0.38 8.11
N VAL A 188 5.59 -1.06 7.15
CA VAL A 188 4.93 -1.68 5.99
C VAL A 188 3.86 -2.67 6.44
N ARG A 189 4.09 -3.40 7.54
CA ARG A 189 3.08 -4.28 8.14
C ARG A 189 1.80 -3.51 8.45
N ASP A 190 1.92 -2.35 9.11
CA ASP A 190 0.74 -1.53 9.46
C ASP A 190 0.02 -1.04 8.20
N VAL A 191 0.74 -0.66 7.14
CA VAL A 191 0.15 -0.31 5.83
C VAL A 191 -0.73 -1.45 5.34
N MET A 192 -0.18 -2.67 5.27
CA MET A 192 -0.88 -3.84 4.76
C MET A 192 -2.06 -4.27 5.65
N GLU A 193 -1.91 -4.22 6.97
CA GLU A 193 -2.99 -4.53 7.90
C GLU A 193 -4.18 -3.57 7.77
N ASN A 194 -3.97 -2.37 7.21
CA ASN A 194 -4.98 -1.34 7.04
C ASN A 194 -5.55 -1.21 5.62
N ALA A 195 -4.99 -1.90 4.63
CA ALA A 195 -5.46 -1.88 3.25
C ALA A 195 -6.52 -2.97 2.98
N THR A 196 -7.46 -2.70 2.08
CA THR A 196 -8.54 -3.63 1.69
C THR A 196 -7.99 -4.94 1.16
N GLY A 197 -8.56 -6.06 1.58
CA GLY A 197 -8.25 -7.39 1.07
C GLY A 197 -6.88 -7.96 1.46
N MET A 198 -6.11 -7.21 2.24
CA MET A 198 -4.77 -7.62 2.64
C MET A 198 -4.80 -8.42 3.94
N ASN A 199 -4.09 -9.55 3.95
CA ASN A 199 -3.82 -10.35 5.14
C ASN A 199 -2.31 -10.46 5.34
N VAL A 200 -1.86 -10.30 6.58
CA VAL A 200 -0.44 -10.38 6.95
C VAL A 200 -0.25 -11.63 7.80
N GLN A 201 0.66 -12.50 7.37
CA GLN A 201 1.11 -13.64 8.14
C GLN A 201 2.55 -13.45 8.59
N GLN A 202 2.85 -13.93 9.76
CA GLN A 202 4.15 -13.80 10.42
C GLN A 202 4.71 -15.19 10.69
N ALA A 203 5.85 -15.51 10.06
CA ALA A 203 6.52 -16.79 10.30
C ALA A 203 7.21 -16.81 11.66
N GLU A 204 7.85 -15.70 11.99
CA GLU A 204 8.47 -15.37 13.26
C GLU A 204 8.50 -13.85 13.45
N SER A 205 9.26 -13.35 14.43
CA SER A 205 9.27 -11.92 14.77
C SER A 205 9.61 -11.00 13.59
N GLU A 206 10.45 -11.42 12.64
CA GLU A 206 10.98 -10.54 11.59
C GLU A 206 10.51 -10.87 10.16
N ARG A 207 10.11 -12.12 9.84
CA ARG A 207 9.63 -12.47 8.49
C ARG A 207 8.12 -12.37 8.40
N LEU A 208 7.67 -11.51 7.48
CA LEU A 208 6.27 -11.27 7.17
C LEU A 208 5.98 -11.72 5.74
N THR A 209 4.83 -12.31 5.53
CA THR A 209 4.29 -12.60 4.19
C THR A 209 2.95 -11.89 4.06
N TYR A 210 2.80 -11.20 2.94
CA TYR A 210 1.60 -10.43 2.61
C TYR A 210 0.77 -11.22 1.62
N TYR A 211 -0.53 -11.26 1.83
CA TYR A 211 -1.46 -12.02 0.98
C TYR A 211 -2.61 -11.13 0.54
N SER A 212 -3.00 -11.29 -0.71
CA SER A 212 -4.23 -10.77 -1.27
C SER A 212 -4.89 -11.84 -2.12
N ARG A 213 -6.21 -11.95 -2.06
CA ARG A 213 -6.97 -12.93 -2.85
C ARG A 213 -6.51 -14.39 -2.71
N GLY A 214 -5.83 -14.72 -1.60
CA GLY A 214 -5.29 -16.07 -1.36
C GLY A 214 -3.87 -16.30 -1.86
N PHE A 215 -3.27 -15.36 -2.57
CA PHE A 215 -1.92 -15.46 -3.12
C PHE A 215 -0.98 -14.50 -2.41
N SER A 216 0.32 -14.87 -2.32
CA SER A 216 1.33 -13.98 -1.77
C SER A 216 1.53 -12.76 -2.67
N MET A 217 1.85 -11.63 -2.05
CA MET A 217 2.32 -10.43 -2.72
C MET A 217 3.82 -10.31 -2.50
N ASP A 218 4.59 -10.61 -3.52
CA ASP A 218 6.05 -10.60 -3.53
C ASP A 218 6.64 -9.47 -4.38
N THR A 219 5.78 -8.63 -4.95
CA THR A 219 6.17 -7.52 -5.81
C THR A 219 5.95 -6.19 -5.10
N PHE A 220 7.04 -5.58 -4.64
CA PHE A 220 7.06 -4.22 -4.14
C PHE A 220 7.66 -3.29 -5.19
N GLN A 221 7.20 -2.05 -5.19
CA GLN A 221 7.70 -1.00 -6.06
C GLN A 221 7.99 0.25 -5.22
N PHE A 222 8.98 1.01 -5.66
CA PHE A 222 9.33 2.32 -5.09
C PHE A 222 9.40 3.32 -6.25
N ASP A 223 8.44 4.25 -6.32
CA ASP A 223 8.17 5.13 -7.48
C ASP A 223 8.10 4.34 -8.82
N GLY A 224 7.50 3.14 -8.79
CA GLY A 224 7.37 2.25 -9.94
C GLY A 224 8.59 1.36 -10.23
N VAL A 225 9.68 1.48 -9.48
CA VAL A 225 10.85 0.60 -9.58
C VAL A 225 10.58 -0.70 -8.85
N VAL A 226 10.55 -1.82 -9.57
CA VAL A 226 10.23 -3.13 -9.03
C VAL A 226 11.36 -3.67 -8.16
N LYS A 227 11.04 -4.05 -6.94
CA LYS A 227 11.88 -4.78 -6.00
C LYS A 227 11.15 -6.05 -5.56
N PRO A 228 11.52 -7.23 -6.08
CA PRO A 228 10.90 -8.47 -5.63
C PRO A 228 11.33 -8.76 -4.18
N LEU A 229 10.36 -9.21 -3.37
CA LEU A 229 10.66 -9.72 -2.03
C LEU A 229 11.30 -11.10 -2.15
N ASN A 230 12.42 -11.31 -1.50
CA ASN A 230 13.03 -12.63 -1.42
C ASN A 230 12.36 -13.46 -0.31
N GLY A 231 11.60 -14.50 -0.69
CA GLY A 231 10.75 -15.26 0.23
C GLY A 231 11.48 -16.08 1.29
N LEU A 232 12.72 -16.51 1.07
CA LEU A 232 13.45 -17.38 2.01
C LEU A 232 14.19 -16.59 3.10
N TYR A 233 14.85 -15.50 2.73
CA TYR A 233 15.62 -14.68 3.63
C TYR A 233 15.25 -13.23 3.36
N GLN A 234 14.10 -12.79 3.91
CA GLN A 234 13.68 -11.40 3.75
C GLN A 234 14.75 -10.47 4.34
N PHE A 235 15.40 -9.73 3.47
CA PHE A 235 16.47 -8.80 3.80
C PHE A 235 15.97 -7.52 4.50
N GLY A 236 14.93 -7.63 5.35
CA GLY A 236 14.34 -6.51 6.08
C GLY A 236 13.28 -5.72 5.33
N ASP A 237 12.90 -6.13 4.12
CA ASP A 237 11.93 -5.41 3.29
C ASP A 237 10.54 -5.26 3.94
N GLY A 238 10.14 -6.24 4.76
CA GLY A 238 8.92 -6.18 5.56
C GLY A 238 8.98 -5.21 6.74
N ASN A 239 10.16 -4.70 7.07
CA ASN A 239 10.39 -3.83 8.23
C ASN A 239 10.66 -2.37 7.85
N LEU A 240 10.50 -1.98 6.58
CA LEU A 240 10.70 -0.60 6.13
C LEU A 240 9.71 0.35 6.83
N ASP A 241 10.19 1.55 7.08
CA ASP A 241 9.43 2.63 7.70
C ASP A 241 8.77 3.50 6.63
N PRO A 242 7.45 3.71 6.68
CA PRO A 242 6.76 4.52 5.68
C PRO A 242 6.90 6.04 5.89
N VAL A 243 7.69 6.52 6.83
CA VAL A 243 7.87 7.97 7.12
C VAL A 243 8.38 8.75 5.91
N ILE A 244 9.15 8.09 5.03
CA ILE A 244 9.74 8.69 3.81
C ILE A 244 8.82 8.69 2.60
N TYR A 245 7.62 8.08 2.70
CA TYR A 245 6.66 7.98 1.60
C TYR A 245 5.49 8.93 1.81
N ASP A 246 5.02 9.51 0.71
CA ASP A 246 3.82 10.34 0.64
C ASP A 246 2.57 9.48 0.76
N HIS A 247 2.46 8.46 -0.08
CA HIS A 247 1.35 7.52 -0.07
C HIS A 247 1.76 6.15 -0.58
N VAL A 248 0.83 5.20 -0.47
CA VAL A 248 1.04 3.83 -0.92
C VAL A 248 -0.11 3.42 -1.84
N GLU A 249 0.22 3.01 -3.07
CA GLU A 249 -0.72 2.47 -4.04
C GLU A 249 -0.69 0.94 -4.01
N ILE A 250 -1.85 0.31 -3.94
CA ILE A 250 -1.98 -1.15 -3.91
C ILE A 250 -2.88 -1.58 -5.06
N ILE A 251 -2.38 -2.47 -5.89
CA ILE A 251 -3.11 -3.09 -6.99
C ILE A 251 -3.30 -4.56 -6.66
N ARG A 252 -4.54 -5.05 -6.70
CA ARG A 252 -4.89 -6.43 -6.40
C ARG A 252 -5.07 -7.24 -7.69
N GLY A 253 -4.69 -8.54 -7.65
CA GLY A 253 -4.70 -9.45 -8.79
C GLY A 253 -3.37 -9.50 -9.54
N ALA A 254 -3.36 -10.01 -10.75
CA ALA A 254 -2.15 -10.14 -11.56
C ALA A 254 -1.66 -8.78 -12.07
N THR A 255 -0.39 -8.45 -11.84
CA THR A 255 0.23 -7.15 -12.18
C THR A 255 1.40 -7.28 -13.15
N GLY A 256 1.44 -8.35 -13.96
CA GLY A 256 2.58 -8.66 -14.82
C GLY A 256 2.93 -7.59 -15.86
N LEU A 257 1.96 -6.76 -16.27
CA LEU A 257 2.22 -5.63 -17.18
C LEU A 257 3.28 -4.68 -16.61
N MET A 258 3.20 -4.33 -15.33
CA MET A 258 4.14 -3.39 -14.70
C MET A 258 5.30 -4.10 -14.01
N SER A 259 5.08 -5.25 -13.38
CA SER A 259 6.10 -5.97 -12.61
C SER A 259 6.93 -6.95 -13.43
N GLY A 260 6.37 -7.53 -14.48
CA GLY A 260 6.96 -8.63 -15.25
C GLY A 260 6.70 -9.96 -14.56
N THR A 261 7.47 -10.29 -13.52
CA THR A 261 7.33 -11.55 -12.76
C THR A 261 6.69 -11.35 -11.40
N GLY A 262 6.10 -12.41 -10.84
CA GLY A 262 5.54 -12.44 -9.48
C GLY A 262 4.33 -13.35 -9.35
N ASN A 263 3.68 -13.30 -8.19
CA ASN A 263 2.44 -14.00 -7.87
C ASN A 263 1.19 -13.17 -8.19
N PRO A 264 0.04 -13.81 -8.44
CA PRO A 264 -1.19 -13.08 -8.78
C PRO A 264 -1.92 -12.45 -7.58
N GLY A 265 -1.24 -12.24 -6.46
CA GLY A 265 -1.77 -11.51 -5.30
C GLY A 265 -1.92 -10.02 -5.54
N GLY A 266 -0.95 -9.43 -6.24
CA GLY A 266 -0.92 -8.00 -6.53
C GLY A 266 0.46 -7.37 -6.40
N SER A 267 0.50 -6.04 -6.43
CA SER A 267 1.70 -5.24 -6.17
C SER A 267 1.41 -4.05 -5.25
N VAL A 268 2.45 -3.59 -4.58
CA VAL A 268 2.42 -2.42 -3.69
C VAL A 268 3.47 -1.44 -4.17
N ASN A 269 3.09 -0.19 -4.40
CA ASN A 269 3.99 0.87 -4.81
C ASN A 269 4.04 1.97 -3.75
N PHE A 270 5.23 2.24 -3.24
CA PHE A 270 5.52 3.29 -2.28
C PHE A 270 5.98 4.53 -3.02
N ILE A 271 5.23 5.62 -2.92
CA ILE A 271 5.54 6.90 -3.55
C ILE A 271 6.32 7.78 -2.55
N ARG A 272 7.54 8.17 -2.91
CA ARG A 272 8.42 8.94 -2.02
C ARG A 272 7.94 10.37 -1.86
N LYS A 273 8.20 10.95 -0.69
CA LYS A 273 8.02 12.37 -0.44
C LYS A 273 8.96 13.19 -1.33
N ARG A 274 8.44 14.27 -1.90
CA ARG A 274 9.20 15.21 -2.74
C ARG A 274 9.40 16.55 -2.04
N PRO A 275 10.41 17.32 -2.41
CA PRO A 275 10.63 18.65 -1.83
C PRO A 275 9.62 19.67 -2.35
N ALA A 276 9.16 20.55 -1.45
CA ALA A 276 8.26 21.66 -1.75
C ALA A 276 9.01 22.87 -2.28
N ARG A 277 8.30 23.75 -3.00
CA ARG A 277 8.85 25.05 -3.50
C ARG A 277 8.93 26.11 -2.40
N GLU A 278 8.25 25.88 -1.28
CA GLU A 278 8.27 26.74 -0.10
C GLU A 278 8.81 25.97 1.10
N PHE A 279 9.30 26.68 2.11
CA PHE A 279 9.77 26.03 3.32
C PHE A 279 8.60 25.35 4.04
N GLN A 280 8.78 24.08 4.36
CA GLN A 280 7.87 23.27 5.15
C GLN A 280 8.67 22.40 6.11
N GLY A 281 8.19 22.25 7.33
CA GLY A 281 8.85 21.37 8.27
C GLY A 281 7.95 20.93 9.40
N ASP A 282 8.20 19.72 9.89
CA ASP A 282 7.59 19.23 11.11
C ASP A 282 8.58 18.40 11.95
N ILE A 283 8.32 18.43 13.25
CA ILE A 283 8.96 17.57 14.23
C ILE A 283 7.85 16.81 14.95
N LYS A 284 7.98 15.48 15.03
CA LYS A 284 7.07 14.62 15.79
C LYS A 284 7.82 13.90 16.89
N LEU A 285 7.28 13.94 18.12
CA LEU A 285 7.78 13.20 19.27
C LEU A 285 6.68 12.29 19.79
N SER A 286 6.97 11.01 19.89
CA SER A 286 6.00 10.01 20.33
C SER A 286 6.53 9.20 21.51
N ALA A 287 5.64 8.93 22.46
CA ALA A 287 5.88 8.03 23.59
C ALA A 287 4.67 7.12 23.78
N GLY A 288 4.90 5.86 24.10
CA GLY A 288 3.82 4.88 24.22
C GLY A 288 4.16 3.73 25.15
N THR A 289 3.20 2.80 25.22
CA THR A 289 3.36 1.53 25.91
C THR A 289 4.48 0.69 25.28
N GLU A 290 4.89 -0.38 25.94
CA GLU A 290 5.96 -1.29 25.51
C GLU A 290 7.28 -0.54 25.25
N ASP A 291 7.67 0.38 26.15
CA ASP A 291 8.89 1.18 26.02
C ASP A 291 9.05 1.84 24.64
N THR A 292 7.94 2.26 24.00
CA THR A 292 7.94 2.87 22.69
C THR A 292 8.27 4.37 22.78
N TYR A 293 9.33 4.77 22.08
CA TYR A 293 9.75 6.15 21.91
C TYR A 293 10.16 6.36 20.46
N ARG A 294 9.67 7.45 19.86
CA ARG A 294 9.98 7.81 18.47
C ARG A 294 10.13 9.31 18.30
N GLY A 295 11.17 9.73 17.58
CA GLY A 295 11.38 11.10 17.13
C GLY A 295 11.46 11.13 15.61
N GLU A 296 10.80 12.10 14.99
CA GLU A 296 10.82 12.33 13.53
C GLU A 296 11.13 13.80 13.27
N VAL A 297 11.85 14.04 12.16
CA VAL A 297 12.10 15.38 11.61
C VAL A 297 11.88 15.29 10.11
N ASP A 298 11.09 16.19 9.55
CA ASP A 298 10.84 16.29 8.12
C ASP A 298 10.97 17.76 7.72
N LEU A 299 11.96 18.09 6.89
CA LEU A 299 12.25 19.46 6.48
C LEU A 299 12.39 19.51 4.96
N SER A 300 11.65 20.41 4.35
CA SER A 300 11.72 20.73 2.92
C SER A 300 11.97 22.22 2.72
N THR A 301 12.92 22.58 1.84
CA THR A 301 13.30 23.97 1.62
C THR A 301 13.73 24.22 0.19
N PRO A 302 13.34 25.35 -0.43
CA PRO A 302 13.98 25.84 -1.63
C PRO A 302 15.40 26.33 -1.31
N PHE A 303 16.33 26.16 -2.26
CA PHE A 303 17.71 26.64 -2.17
C PHE A 303 17.91 27.94 -2.96
N ASN A 304 16.91 28.38 -3.72
CA ASN A 304 16.89 29.65 -4.42
C ASN A 304 15.50 30.30 -4.36
N GLU A 305 15.39 31.59 -4.66
CA GLU A 305 14.16 32.37 -4.58
C GLU A 305 13.03 31.86 -5.49
N SER A 306 13.38 31.29 -6.63
CA SER A 306 12.39 30.75 -7.57
C SER A 306 11.83 29.37 -7.16
N GLY A 307 12.42 28.70 -6.13
CA GLY A 307 12.07 27.33 -5.76
C GLY A 307 12.43 26.30 -6.83
N SER A 308 13.21 26.70 -7.86
CA SER A 308 13.60 25.78 -8.93
C SER A 308 14.66 24.77 -8.49
N VAL A 309 15.44 25.06 -7.45
CA VAL A 309 16.31 24.08 -6.78
C VAL A 309 15.81 23.95 -5.35
N ARG A 310 15.46 22.74 -4.96
CA ARG A 310 14.83 22.46 -3.66
C ARG A 310 15.28 21.12 -3.11
N GLY A 311 15.25 20.98 -1.80
CA GLY A 311 15.65 19.76 -1.14
C GLY A 311 14.72 19.39 0.02
N ARG A 312 14.72 18.11 0.36
CA ARG A 312 14.01 17.56 1.53
C ARG A 312 14.90 16.58 2.27
N ILE A 313 14.83 16.62 3.58
CA ILE A 313 15.42 15.63 4.46
C ILE A 313 14.36 15.12 5.43
N VAL A 314 14.29 13.78 5.58
CA VAL A 314 13.42 13.12 6.55
C VAL A 314 14.28 12.20 7.41
N GLY A 315 14.18 12.34 8.73
CA GLY A 315 14.86 11.50 9.70
C GLY A 315 13.88 10.92 10.71
N ALA A 316 14.05 9.66 11.09
CA ALA A 316 13.32 9.06 12.19
C ALA A 316 14.21 8.15 13.02
N LYS A 317 13.98 8.16 14.33
CA LYS A 317 14.63 7.25 15.28
C LYS A 317 13.58 6.66 16.22
N GLU A 318 13.52 5.33 16.27
CA GLU A 318 12.55 4.58 17.06
C GLU A 318 13.26 3.59 17.99
N ARG A 319 12.72 3.46 19.17
CA ARG A 319 12.93 2.33 20.07
C ARG A 319 11.55 1.84 20.51
N ARG A 320 11.28 0.54 20.37
CA ARG A 320 10.03 -0.07 20.84
C ARG A 320 10.28 -1.49 21.37
N GLY A 321 9.48 -1.89 22.33
CA GLY A 321 9.26 -3.29 22.67
C GLY A 321 8.07 -3.88 21.88
N ASP A 322 7.59 -5.00 22.34
CA ASP A 322 6.37 -5.68 21.88
C ASP A 322 5.68 -6.29 23.10
N THR A 323 4.44 -6.73 22.96
CA THR A 323 3.78 -7.58 23.96
C THR A 323 4.47 -8.95 24.12
N MET A 324 5.31 -9.34 23.16
CA MET A 324 6.19 -10.50 23.26
C MET A 324 7.38 -10.16 24.18
N ASP A 325 7.52 -10.92 25.26
CA ASP A 325 8.61 -10.74 26.22
C ASP A 325 9.98 -10.84 25.54
N LEU A 326 10.97 -10.14 26.07
CA LEU A 326 12.36 -10.05 25.57
C LEU A 326 12.52 -9.26 24.25
N TYR A 327 11.50 -9.16 23.41
CA TYR A 327 11.62 -8.50 22.12
C TYR A 327 11.79 -6.99 22.27
N LYS A 328 12.83 -6.46 21.67
CA LYS A 328 13.07 -5.02 21.53
C LYS A 328 13.57 -4.72 20.14
N LYS A 329 13.14 -3.58 19.58
CA LYS A 329 13.52 -3.14 18.25
C LYS A 329 13.99 -1.68 18.28
N LYS A 330 15.12 -1.43 17.63
CA LYS A 330 15.59 -0.08 17.32
C LYS A 330 15.56 0.10 15.82
N ARG A 331 15.14 1.29 15.36
CA ARG A 331 15.13 1.66 13.95
C ARG A 331 15.66 3.08 13.80
N ASP A 332 16.57 3.24 12.83
CA ASP A 332 17.06 4.54 12.38
C ASP A 332 16.75 4.69 10.90
N VAL A 333 16.18 5.82 10.50
CA VAL A 333 15.81 6.16 9.13
C VAL A 333 16.38 7.52 8.77
N LEU A 334 16.98 7.61 7.60
CA LEU A 334 17.40 8.86 6.99
C LEU A 334 17.06 8.84 5.50
N TYR A 335 16.44 9.88 5.00
CA TYR A 335 16.11 10.08 3.60
C TYR A 335 16.51 11.49 3.20
N GLY A 336 17.02 11.65 1.98
CA GLY A 336 17.31 12.94 1.40
C GLY A 336 17.08 12.95 -0.10
N ILE A 337 16.54 14.06 -0.61
CA ILE A 337 16.33 14.30 -2.04
C ILE A 337 16.60 15.76 -2.37
N VAL A 338 17.22 15.98 -3.53
CA VAL A 338 17.36 17.29 -4.16
C VAL A 338 16.71 17.22 -5.54
N GLU A 339 15.92 18.22 -5.86
CA GLU A 339 15.31 18.42 -7.17
C GLU A 339 15.76 19.75 -7.76
N ALA A 340 16.03 19.75 -9.07
CA ALA A 340 16.36 20.94 -9.84
C ALA A 340 15.52 20.98 -11.12
N ASP A 341 14.76 22.05 -11.30
CA ASP A 341 14.10 22.38 -12.56
C ASP A 341 15.17 23.00 -13.50
N VAL A 342 15.88 22.13 -14.25
CA VAL A 342 17.01 22.54 -15.13
C VAL A 342 16.53 23.23 -16.38
N ALA A 343 15.26 23.09 -16.72
CA ALA A 343 14.53 23.84 -17.72
C ALA A 343 13.06 23.95 -17.30
N ALA A 344 12.28 24.81 -17.95
CA ALA A 344 10.86 25.02 -17.63
C ALA A 344 10.02 23.72 -17.63
N SER A 345 10.45 22.72 -18.43
CA SER A 345 9.76 21.43 -18.57
C SER A 345 10.63 20.24 -18.17
N THR A 346 11.76 20.44 -17.50
CA THR A 346 12.67 19.35 -17.15
C THR A 346 13.10 19.45 -15.71
N THR A 347 12.77 18.42 -14.94
CA THR A 347 13.18 18.27 -13.53
C THR A 347 14.15 17.11 -13.41
N VAL A 348 15.26 17.33 -12.71
CA VAL A 348 16.22 16.29 -12.31
C VAL A 348 16.15 16.11 -10.81
N SER A 349 16.02 14.87 -10.36
CA SER A 349 15.98 14.49 -8.95
C SER A 349 17.11 13.53 -8.64
N ILE A 350 17.79 13.73 -7.51
CA ILE A 350 18.81 12.82 -6.97
C ILE A 350 18.55 12.67 -5.48
N GLY A 351 18.58 11.45 -5.00
CA GLY A 351 18.32 11.19 -3.58
C GLY A 351 18.73 9.80 -3.13
N GLY A 352 18.44 9.54 -1.84
CA GLY A 352 18.67 8.22 -1.27
C GLY A 352 18.08 8.08 0.11
N SER A 353 18.02 6.84 0.58
CA SER A 353 17.58 6.50 1.94
C SER A 353 18.51 5.49 2.58
N LEU A 354 18.55 5.54 3.93
CA LEU A 354 19.21 4.58 4.79
C LEU A 354 18.21 4.18 5.87
N GLN A 355 17.98 2.87 6.01
CA GLN A 355 17.18 2.32 7.08
C GLN A 355 17.95 1.21 7.78
N ARG A 356 18.09 1.31 9.11
CA ARG A 356 18.73 0.31 9.95
C ARG A 356 17.73 -0.21 10.95
N THR A 357 17.60 -1.53 11.05
CA THR A 357 16.74 -2.17 12.04
C THR A 357 17.56 -3.14 12.87
N ARG A 358 17.45 -3.03 14.20
CA ARG A 358 18.22 -3.79 15.18
C ARG A 358 17.28 -4.39 16.22
N PRO A 359 16.60 -5.51 15.89
CA PRO A 359 15.81 -6.25 16.85
C PRO A 359 16.69 -7.13 17.72
N SER A 360 16.27 -7.39 18.94
CA SER A 360 16.91 -8.31 19.88
C SER A 360 15.86 -9.10 20.64
N GLY A 361 16.24 -10.26 21.19
CA GLY A 361 15.29 -11.18 21.81
C GLY A 361 14.27 -11.73 20.82
N ILE A 362 14.66 -11.86 19.56
CA ILE A 362 13.78 -12.31 18.49
C ILE A 362 13.45 -13.79 18.63
N SER A 363 12.29 -14.19 18.14
CA SER A 363 11.88 -15.58 18.00
C SER A 363 12.10 -16.05 16.57
N TRP A 364 12.83 -17.15 16.36
CA TRP A 364 12.87 -17.87 15.10
C TRP A 364 11.81 -18.97 15.14
N GLY A 365 10.75 -18.82 14.37
CA GLY A 365 9.51 -19.59 14.52
C GLY A 365 8.60 -19.03 15.61
N GLY A 366 7.38 -19.58 15.69
CA GLY A 366 6.41 -19.26 16.73
C GLY A 366 6.51 -20.17 17.94
N LEU A 367 5.51 -20.10 18.80
CA LEU A 367 5.35 -21.02 19.93
C LEU A 367 4.83 -22.37 19.43
N PRO A 368 5.28 -23.51 20.01
CA PRO A 368 4.72 -24.82 19.69
C PRO A 368 3.20 -24.81 19.82
N ALA A 369 2.52 -25.28 18.79
CA ALA A 369 1.07 -25.18 18.69
C ALA A 369 0.34 -26.25 19.49
N LEU A 370 0.91 -27.45 19.56
CA LEU A 370 0.32 -28.64 20.17
C LEU A 370 1.26 -29.24 21.23
N ASP A 371 0.67 -29.86 22.26
CA ASP A 371 1.40 -30.69 23.19
C ASP A 371 1.69 -32.10 22.60
N ALA A 372 2.36 -32.93 23.34
CA ALA A 372 2.73 -34.31 22.96
C ALA A 372 1.50 -35.21 22.70
N ASN A 373 0.31 -34.82 23.11
CA ASN A 373 -0.95 -35.54 22.90
C ASN A 373 -1.75 -34.96 21.71
N GLY A 374 -1.20 -33.98 20.96
CA GLY A 374 -1.87 -33.29 19.86
C GLY A 374 -2.92 -32.27 20.29
N LYS A 375 -2.92 -31.85 21.56
CA LYS A 375 -3.84 -30.83 22.08
C LYS A 375 -3.26 -29.44 21.94
N PRO A 376 -4.03 -28.44 21.48
CA PRO A 376 -3.57 -27.04 21.39
C PRO A 376 -3.14 -26.49 22.75
N ILE A 377 -1.98 -25.85 22.77
CA ILE A 377 -1.44 -25.20 23.98
C ILE A 377 -1.93 -23.74 24.00
N ASP A 378 -2.48 -23.34 25.16
CA ASP A 378 -2.83 -21.93 25.41
C ASP A 378 -1.70 -21.23 26.16
N TRP A 379 -0.74 -20.71 25.41
CA TRP A 379 0.42 -20.01 25.96
C TRP A 379 0.01 -18.71 26.66
N PRO A 380 0.72 -18.29 27.71
CA PRO A 380 0.57 -16.95 28.28
C PRO A 380 0.75 -15.87 27.20
N LYS A 381 0.03 -14.76 27.37
CA LYS A 381 0.24 -13.59 26.55
C LYS A 381 1.65 -13.05 26.79
N GLY A 382 2.41 -12.82 25.75
CA GLY A 382 3.80 -12.36 25.87
C GLY A 382 4.82 -13.47 25.89
N GLN A 383 4.44 -14.76 26.01
CA GLN A 383 5.41 -15.85 25.95
C GLN A 383 6.32 -15.70 24.73
N ALA A 384 7.65 -15.71 24.99
CA ALA A 384 8.69 -15.62 23.96
C ALA A 384 9.47 -16.94 23.88
N MET A 385 10.12 -17.17 22.71
CA MET A 385 11.02 -18.30 22.47
C MET A 385 12.40 -17.84 22.00
N GLY A 386 12.63 -16.54 21.95
CA GLY A 386 13.93 -15.96 21.59
C GLY A 386 14.93 -16.03 22.74
N ALA A 387 16.21 -16.22 22.44
CA ALA A 387 17.28 -15.98 23.39
C ALA A 387 17.61 -14.48 23.46
N LYS A 388 18.10 -13.97 24.60
CA LYS A 388 18.47 -12.55 24.74
C LYS A 388 19.55 -12.11 23.74
N TRP A 389 20.41 -13.02 23.28
CA TRP A 389 21.41 -12.77 22.25
C TRP A 389 20.88 -12.88 20.81
N SER A 390 19.70 -13.50 20.60
CA SER A 390 19.15 -13.65 19.26
C SER A 390 18.77 -12.29 18.69
N ARG A 391 19.12 -12.07 17.41
CA ARG A 391 18.85 -10.83 16.69
C ARG A 391 18.72 -11.10 15.20
N TRP A 392 18.18 -10.12 14.48
CA TRP A 392 18.11 -10.12 13.01
C TRP A 392 18.37 -8.70 12.53
N ASP A 393 19.63 -8.33 12.54
CA ASP A 393 20.07 -7.00 12.15
C ASP A 393 19.92 -6.81 10.64
N THR A 394 19.34 -5.70 10.20
CA THR A 394 19.19 -5.37 8.78
C THR A 394 19.64 -3.94 8.50
N ASP A 395 20.34 -3.78 7.36
CA ASP A 395 20.69 -2.50 6.78
C ASP A 395 20.14 -2.44 5.34
N SER A 396 19.39 -1.39 5.01
CA SER A 396 18.84 -1.15 3.70
C SER A 396 19.25 0.24 3.23
N HIS A 397 19.93 0.32 2.10
CA HIS A 397 20.35 1.57 1.47
C HIS A 397 19.73 1.67 0.09
N GLU A 398 19.28 2.84 -0.27
CA GLU A 398 18.76 3.13 -1.58
C GLU A 398 19.39 4.42 -2.11
N TYR A 399 19.78 4.42 -3.37
CA TYR A 399 20.25 5.60 -4.11
C TYR A 399 19.48 5.67 -5.42
N PHE A 400 19.02 6.85 -5.79
CA PHE A 400 18.28 7.01 -7.04
C PHE A 400 18.58 8.33 -7.73
N ALA A 401 18.44 8.33 -9.04
CA ALA A 401 18.46 9.50 -9.88
C ALA A 401 17.32 9.40 -10.90
N GLN A 402 16.67 10.51 -11.21
CA GLN A 402 15.54 10.57 -12.12
C GLN A 402 15.57 11.86 -12.93
N ILE A 403 15.19 11.75 -14.20
CA ILE A 403 14.95 12.88 -15.09
C ILE A 403 13.51 12.76 -15.57
N GLU A 404 12.76 13.84 -15.44
CA GLU A 404 11.39 13.99 -15.95
C GLU A 404 11.36 15.16 -16.93
N HIS A 405 10.78 14.93 -18.11
CA HIS A 405 10.65 15.93 -19.14
C HIS A 405 9.23 15.97 -19.71
N GLY A 406 8.61 17.14 -19.67
CA GLY A 406 7.34 17.42 -20.35
C GLY A 406 7.56 18.04 -21.71
N PHE A 407 7.07 17.43 -22.78
CA PHE A 407 7.15 17.95 -24.14
C PHE A 407 6.01 18.94 -24.42
N ALA A 408 6.25 19.86 -25.35
CA ALA A 408 5.27 20.89 -25.71
C ALA A 408 3.93 20.33 -26.27
N ASN A 409 3.92 19.10 -26.75
CA ASN A 409 2.71 18.40 -27.21
C ASN A 409 1.94 17.69 -26.08
N GLY A 410 2.31 17.91 -24.81
CA GLY A 410 1.69 17.30 -23.63
C GLY A 410 2.18 15.88 -23.29
N TRP A 411 3.18 15.35 -24.01
CA TRP A 411 3.79 14.07 -23.65
C TRP A 411 4.79 14.23 -22.52
N ASN A 412 4.99 13.17 -21.76
CA ASN A 412 5.95 13.14 -20.66
C ASN A 412 6.91 11.99 -20.86
N ALA A 413 8.18 12.19 -20.56
CA ALA A 413 9.18 11.14 -20.51
C ALA A 413 9.85 11.12 -19.15
N ARG A 414 10.15 9.92 -18.67
CA ARG A 414 10.87 9.67 -17.42
C ARG A 414 12.00 8.69 -17.69
N LEU A 415 13.17 8.98 -17.14
CA LEU A 415 14.29 8.05 -17.05
C LEU A 415 14.74 7.97 -15.60
N SER A 416 14.97 6.77 -15.10
CA SER A 416 15.38 6.54 -13.71
C SER A 416 16.48 5.50 -13.61
N TYR A 417 17.35 5.69 -12.63
CA TYR A 417 18.30 4.72 -12.13
C TYR A 417 18.11 4.57 -10.63
N THR A 418 18.06 3.34 -10.14
CA THR A 418 17.98 3.05 -8.70
C THR A 418 18.95 1.93 -8.36
N ARG A 419 19.72 2.13 -7.29
CA ARG A 419 20.54 1.12 -6.65
C ARG A 419 20.04 0.85 -5.25
N LEU A 420 19.80 -0.43 -4.95
CA LEU A 420 19.35 -0.93 -3.66
C LEU A 420 20.42 -1.87 -3.10
N GLU A 421 20.79 -1.68 -1.85
CA GLU A 421 21.74 -2.53 -1.13
C GLU A 421 21.12 -2.96 0.19
N ASN A 422 21.01 -4.28 0.42
CA ASN A 422 20.49 -4.83 1.66
C ASN A 422 21.50 -5.79 2.26
N LYS A 423 21.62 -5.76 3.59
CA LYS A 423 22.48 -6.69 4.36
C LYS A 423 21.74 -7.13 5.61
N PHE A 424 21.99 -8.36 6.04
CA PHE A 424 21.49 -8.85 7.31
C PHE A 424 22.52 -9.75 8.03
N ASP A 425 22.40 -9.79 9.36
CA ASP A 425 23.12 -10.70 10.28
C ASP A 425 22.12 -11.21 11.31
N ALA A 426 21.89 -12.52 11.32
CA ALA A 426 20.83 -13.17 12.08
C ALA A 426 21.32 -14.43 12.79
N PRO A 427 21.93 -14.33 14.00
CA PRO A 427 22.15 -15.45 14.88
C PRO A 427 20.83 -15.84 15.56
N LEU A 428 20.39 -17.08 15.39
CA LEU A 428 19.05 -17.55 15.67
C LEU A 428 19.04 -18.80 16.55
N LEU A 429 18.01 -18.90 17.39
CA LEU A 429 17.64 -20.08 18.15
C LEU A 429 16.24 -20.50 17.68
N PHE A 430 16.08 -21.75 17.22
CA PHE A 430 14.82 -22.35 16.86
C PHE A 430 14.46 -23.48 17.82
N THR A 431 13.22 -23.44 18.33
CA THR A 431 12.76 -24.37 19.39
C THR A 431 11.37 -24.95 19.10
N SER A 432 10.74 -24.61 17.98
CA SER A 432 9.30 -24.79 17.80
C SER A 432 8.86 -25.97 16.94
N ASP A 433 9.79 -26.74 16.36
CA ASP A 433 9.44 -27.84 15.43
C ASP A 433 9.12 -29.16 16.14
N VAL A 434 9.18 -29.22 17.46
CA VAL A 434 9.04 -30.47 18.22
C VAL A 434 7.95 -30.34 19.23
N PRO A 435 7.11 -31.40 19.43
CA PRO A 435 6.10 -31.38 20.48
C PRO A 435 6.76 -31.05 21.82
N VAL A 436 6.20 -30.08 22.52
CA VAL A 436 6.56 -29.85 23.90
C VAL A 436 6.13 -31.09 24.69
N THR A 437 7.04 -31.75 25.36
CA THR A 437 6.70 -32.85 26.27
C THR A 437 5.73 -32.35 27.32
N ILE A 438 5.02 -33.26 27.98
CA ILE A 438 4.07 -32.91 29.05
C ILE A 438 4.75 -32.07 30.13
N ASP A 439 6.04 -32.26 30.35
CA ASP A 439 6.86 -31.53 31.30
C ASP A 439 7.32 -30.16 30.81
N GLY A 440 7.11 -29.79 29.54
CA GLY A 440 7.40 -28.46 29.00
C GLY A 440 8.72 -28.32 28.27
N PHE A 441 9.41 -29.41 27.97
CA PHE A 441 10.72 -29.37 27.30
C PHE A 441 10.61 -29.57 25.79
N SER A 442 11.42 -28.82 25.04
CA SER A 442 11.67 -29.09 23.63
C SER A 442 12.73 -30.18 23.46
N THR A 443 12.68 -30.95 22.40
CA THR A 443 13.59 -32.10 22.24
C THR A 443 14.97 -31.76 21.71
N ALA A 444 15.16 -30.71 20.94
CA ALA A 444 16.47 -30.23 20.49
C ALA A 444 16.38 -28.78 19.99
N PRO A 445 17.26 -27.88 20.42
CA PRO A 445 17.38 -26.56 19.83
C PRO A 445 18.11 -26.69 18.47
N LEU A 446 17.68 -25.92 17.48
CA LEU A 446 18.45 -25.70 16.27
C LEU A 446 19.11 -24.31 16.36
N LEU A 447 20.42 -24.30 16.29
CA LEU A 447 21.24 -23.11 16.35
C LEU A 447 21.77 -22.81 14.94
N ARG A 448 21.48 -21.64 14.43
CA ARG A 448 22.00 -21.25 13.12
C ARG A 448 22.19 -19.73 13.04
N LYS A 449 23.29 -19.31 12.48
CA LYS A 449 23.52 -17.92 12.11
C LYS A 449 23.42 -17.77 10.60
N PHE A 450 22.62 -16.83 10.15
CA PHE A 450 22.54 -16.43 8.75
C PHE A 450 23.16 -15.06 8.55
N VAL A 451 23.96 -14.93 7.50
CA VAL A 451 24.56 -13.67 7.07
C VAL A 451 24.36 -13.55 5.56
N GLY A 452 23.89 -12.42 5.10
CA GLY A 452 23.65 -12.29 3.67
C GLY A 452 23.37 -10.85 3.25
N GLY A 453 23.12 -10.71 1.96
CA GLY A 453 22.79 -9.42 1.37
C GLY A 453 22.38 -9.52 -0.08
N SER A 454 21.95 -8.40 -0.62
CA SER A 454 21.63 -8.24 -2.03
C SER A 454 21.98 -6.84 -2.52
N ASP A 455 22.53 -6.78 -3.72
CA ASP A 455 22.71 -5.56 -4.51
C ASP A 455 21.80 -5.63 -5.72
N GLN A 456 20.98 -4.62 -5.93
CA GLN A 456 20.10 -4.50 -7.08
C GLN A 456 20.36 -3.19 -7.79
N ASP A 457 20.62 -3.25 -9.09
CA ASP A 457 20.69 -2.11 -9.99
C ASP A 457 19.48 -2.16 -10.93
N VAL A 458 18.74 -1.06 -11.05
CA VAL A 458 17.58 -0.93 -11.92
C VAL A 458 17.69 0.32 -12.76
N VAL A 459 17.56 0.17 -14.08
CA VAL A 459 17.37 1.26 -15.04
C VAL A 459 15.98 1.12 -15.61
N GLY A 460 15.20 2.19 -15.62
CA GLY A 460 13.86 2.21 -16.20
C GLY A 460 13.60 3.51 -16.93
N GLY A 461 12.78 3.43 -17.97
CA GLY A 461 12.31 4.61 -18.68
C GLY A 461 10.89 4.41 -19.16
N SER A 462 10.14 5.49 -19.23
CA SER A 462 8.79 5.49 -19.79
C SER A 462 8.48 6.79 -20.50
N MET A 463 7.58 6.72 -21.44
CA MET A 463 6.97 7.86 -22.11
C MET A 463 5.46 7.65 -22.14
N ASP A 464 4.71 8.67 -21.77
CA ASP A 464 3.25 8.66 -21.79
C ASP A 464 2.72 9.96 -22.37
N GLY A 465 1.50 9.93 -22.85
CA GLY A 465 0.83 11.10 -23.38
C GLY A 465 -0.46 10.80 -24.08
N ASP A 466 -1.09 11.87 -24.56
CA ASP A 466 -2.32 11.82 -25.31
C ASP A 466 -2.04 12.00 -26.79
N PHE A 467 -2.90 11.46 -27.63
CA PHE A 467 -2.90 11.69 -29.08
C PHE A 467 -4.32 11.63 -29.62
N ASP A 468 -4.57 12.43 -30.67
CA ASP A 468 -5.86 12.44 -31.35
C ASP A 468 -5.82 11.56 -32.60
N ALA A 469 -6.76 10.63 -32.66
CA ALA A 469 -6.99 9.79 -33.85
C ALA A 469 -8.49 9.46 -33.99
N PHE A 470 -8.95 9.29 -35.21
CA PHE A 470 -10.37 8.96 -35.53
C PHE A 470 -11.38 9.92 -34.87
N GLY A 471 -10.99 11.22 -34.74
CA GLY A 471 -11.82 12.25 -34.11
C GLY A 471 -11.98 12.12 -32.59
N ARG A 472 -11.09 11.37 -31.92
CA ARG A 472 -11.13 11.09 -30.47
C ARG A 472 -9.76 11.18 -29.85
N ARG A 473 -9.72 11.51 -28.56
CA ARG A 473 -8.53 11.50 -27.72
C ARG A 473 -8.23 10.10 -27.24
N HIS A 474 -6.99 9.70 -27.34
CA HIS A 474 -6.42 8.43 -26.90
C HIS A 474 -5.21 8.68 -26.01
N GLN A 475 -4.87 7.71 -25.19
CA GLN A 475 -3.68 7.77 -24.32
C GLN A 475 -2.77 6.59 -24.59
N PHE A 476 -1.48 6.81 -24.46
CA PHE A 476 -0.49 5.74 -24.53
C PHE A 476 0.53 5.85 -23.41
N ASN A 477 1.10 4.71 -23.06
CA ASN A 477 2.31 4.60 -22.28
C ASN A 477 3.21 3.56 -22.94
N LEU A 478 4.48 3.86 -23.05
CA LEU A 478 5.53 2.94 -23.52
C LEU A 478 6.69 3.00 -22.54
N GLY A 479 7.19 1.84 -22.11
CA GLY A 479 8.29 1.84 -21.16
C GLY A 479 9.18 0.61 -21.29
N PHE A 480 10.34 0.72 -20.65
CA PHE A 480 11.30 -0.37 -20.50
C PHE A 480 11.83 -0.43 -19.06
N SER A 481 12.31 -1.59 -18.66
CA SER A 481 13.04 -1.77 -17.41
C SER A 481 14.12 -2.82 -17.56
N HIS A 482 15.27 -2.59 -16.92
CA HIS A 482 16.32 -3.58 -16.80
C HIS A 482 16.81 -3.62 -15.36
N SER A 483 16.76 -4.80 -14.74
CA SER A 483 17.15 -5.02 -13.35
C SER A 483 18.17 -6.15 -13.26
N ILE A 484 19.20 -5.95 -12.45
CA ILE A 484 20.17 -6.99 -12.07
C ILE A 484 20.19 -7.06 -10.55
N ILE A 485 19.90 -8.24 -10.01
CA ILE A 485 19.97 -8.54 -8.59
C ILE A 485 21.10 -9.55 -8.39
N LYS A 486 21.99 -9.25 -7.46
CA LYS A 486 23.01 -10.16 -6.96
C LYS A 486 22.77 -10.37 -5.48
N ALA A 487 22.42 -11.57 -5.09
CA ALA A 487 22.18 -11.92 -3.70
C ALA A 487 23.20 -12.99 -3.27
N TRP A 488 23.57 -12.95 -2.00
CA TRP A 488 24.41 -13.95 -1.38
C TRP A 488 23.89 -14.28 0.01
N ASN A 489 24.07 -15.51 0.42
CA ASN A 489 23.66 -16.01 1.71
C ASN A 489 24.67 -17.05 2.21
N GLN A 490 25.03 -16.94 3.48
CA GLN A 490 25.82 -17.92 4.21
C GLN A 490 25.07 -18.32 5.47
N SER A 491 25.13 -19.60 5.82
CA SER A 491 24.71 -20.04 7.14
C SER A 491 25.86 -20.70 7.89
N TRP A 492 25.86 -20.48 9.19
CA TRP A 492 26.86 -20.97 10.11
C TRP A 492 26.19 -21.77 11.21
N ASP A 493 26.71 -22.96 11.48
CA ASP A 493 26.34 -23.82 12.59
C ASP A 493 27.39 -23.74 13.69
N THR A 494 27.20 -24.50 14.77
CA THR A 494 28.15 -24.66 15.88
C THR A 494 28.55 -26.10 16.01
N SER A 495 29.85 -26.36 16.24
CA SER A 495 30.40 -27.71 16.40
C SER A 495 29.98 -28.41 17.70
N ASP A 496 29.56 -27.63 18.69
CA ASP A 496 29.19 -28.09 20.02
C ASP A 496 27.67 -28.10 20.28
N GLN A 497 26.85 -28.09 19.21
CA GLN A 497 25.38 -28.05 19.31
C GLN A 497 24.78 -29.09 20.28
N ALA A 498 25.36 -30.28 20.34
CA ALA A 498 24.89 -31.36 21.22
C ALA A 498 25.11 -31.08 22.71
N THR A 499 25.97 -30.11 23.08
CA THR A 499 26.26 -29.74 24.45
C THR A 499 25.29 -28.73 25.04
N TYR A 500 24.46 -28.10 24.20
CA TYR A 500 23.51 -27.08 24.65
C TYR A 500 22.33 -27.70 25.38
N PRO A 501 21.83 -27.03 26.43
CA PRO A 501 20.73 -27.55 27.22
C PRO A 501 19.45 -27.64 26.43
N ILE A 502 18.55 -28.55 26.77
CA ILE A 502 17.20 -28.62 26.25
C ILE A 502 16.43 -27.39 26.75
N PRO A 503 15.78 -26.60 25.88
CA PRO A 503 15.04 -25.41 26.28
C PRO A 503 13.82 -25.76 27.14
N ASP A 504 13.70 -25.14 28.31
CA ASP A 504 12.46 -25.17 29.12
C ASP A 504 11.52 -24.09 28.59
N VAL A 505 10.60 -24.49 27.75
CA VAL A 505 9.69 -23.58 27.03
C VAL A 505 8.68 -22.92 27.98
N LYS A 506 8.27 -23.61 29.06
CA LYS A 506 7.29 -23.07 30.03
C LYS A 506 7.87 -21.99 30.92
N ASN A 507 9.15 -22.15 31.33
CA ASN A 507 9.84 -21.23 32.22
C ASN A 507 10.91 -20.44 31.45
N TRP A 508 10.68 -20.13 30.19
CA TRP A 508 11.63 -19.48 29.33
C TRP A 508 11.95 -18.05 29.78
N THR A 509 13.23 -17.79 30.06
CA THR A 509 13.74 -16.49 30.51
C THR A 509 14.58 -15.78 29.46
N GLY A 510 14.87 -16.46 28.35
CA GLY A 510 15.81 -16.00 27.33
C GLY A 510 17.29 -16.05 27.72
N ASP A 511 17.60 -16.42 28.97
CA ASP A 511 18.97 -16.66 29.44
C ASP A 511 19.44 -18.03 28.96
N TRP A 512 19.96 -18.07 27.76
CA TRP A 512 20.44 -19.27 27.11
C TRP A 512 21.82 -19.00 26.51
N PRO A 513 22.77 -19.98 26.57
CA PRO A 513 24.15 -19.77 26.15
C PRO A 513 24.25 -19.33 24.69
N ALA A 514 25.07 -18.33 24.40
CA ALA A 514 25.35 -17.93 23.03
C ALA A 514 26.35 -18.90 22.37
N PRO A 515 26.10 -19.40 21.17
CA PRO A 515 26.97 -20.34 20.49
C PRO A 515 28.21 -19.67 19.89
N ASN A 516 29.26 -20.48 19.68
CA ASN A 516 30.30 -20.15 18.72
C ASN A 516 29.86 -20.58 17.31
N TRP A 517 29.97 -19.68 16.37
CA TRP A 517 29.58 -19.95 14.97
C TRP A 517 30.84 -20.31 14.18
N ASP A 518 31.26 -21.58 14.21
CA ASP A 518 32.55 -22.07 13.73
C ASP A 518 32.46 -22.99 12.50
N ILE A 519 31.27 -23.44 12.11
CA ILE A 519 31.05 -24.28 10.93
C ILE A 519 30.30 -23.50 9.88
N LEU A 520 30.94 -23.22 8.75
CA LEU A 520 30.23 -22.72 7.57
C LEU A 520 29.36 -23.87 6.96
N ALA A 521 28.06 -23.80 7.16
CA ALA A 521 27.12 -24.86 6.76
C ALA A 521 26.54 -24.66 5.34
N LEU A 522 26.49 -23.42 4.85
CA LEU A 522 26.00 -23.08 3.52
C LEU A 522 26.69 -21.82 2.99
N SER A 523 27.00 -21.81 1.70
CA SER A 523 27.39 -20.62 0.96
C SER A 523 26.75 -20.61 -0.41
N GLN A 524 25.83 -19.66 -0.63
CA GLN A 524 25.06 -19.53 -1.86
C GLN A 524 25.15 -18.13 -2.43
N THR A 525 25.14 -18.05 -3.75
CA THR A 525 24.93 -16.80 -4.48
C THR A 525 23.84 -17.00 -5.53
N ASN A 526 23.06 -15.96 -5.77
CA ASN A 526 22.04 -15.95 -6.80
C ASN A 526 22.19 -14.66 -7.61
N ARG A 527 22.12 -14.77 -8.93
CA ARG A 527 22.12 -13.64 -9.84
C ARG A 527 20.89 -13.70 -10.73
N ASN A 528 19.98 -12.75 -10.53
CA ASN A 528 18.79 -12.60 -11.35
C ASN A 528 18.91 -11.36 -12.23
N LYS A 529 18.51 -11.51 -13.50
CA LYS A 529 18.34 -10.40 -14.44
C LYS A 529 16.93 -10.41 -14.97
N GLN A 530 16.32 -9.25 -15.04
CA GLN A 530 15.02 -9.07 -15.68
C GLN A 530 15.08 -7.89 -16.64
N THR A 531 14.76 -8.14 -17.90
CA THR A 531 14.61 -7.09 -18.91
C THR A 531 13.19 -7.11 -19.41
N GLY A 532 12.53 -5.96 -19.48
CA GLY A 532 11.15 -5.87 -19.96
C GLY A 532 10.91 -4.63 -20.81
N ILE A 533 10.08 -4.81 -21.82
CA ILE A 533 9.51 -3.71 -22.63
C ILE A 533 8.00 -3.86 -22.54
N TYR A 534 7.30 -2.77 -22.26
CA TYR A 534 5.85 -2.79 -22.12
C TYR A 534 5.21 -1.59 -22.79
N GLY A 535 3.95 -1.76 -23.17
CA GLY A 535 3.15 -0.66 -23.69
C GLY A 535 1.69 -0.82 -23.35
N THR A 536 1.00 0.29 -23.15
CA THR A 536 -0.43 0.39 -22.88
C THR A 536 -1.06 1.46 -23.77
N LEU A 537 -2.24 1.15 -24.29
CA LEU A 537 -3.09 2.09 -25.03
C LEU A 537 -4.45 2.16 -24.33
N ARG A 538 -4.95 3.37 -24.11
CA ARG A 538 -6.34 3.64 -23.75
C ARG A 538 -7.02 4.31 -24.94
N LEU A 539 -7.91 3.58 -25.59
CA LEU A 539 -8.62 3.99 -26.80
C LEU A 539 -10.02 4.45 -26.44
N GLY A 540 -10.35 5.70 -26.69
CA GLY A 540 -11.73 6.22 -26.63
C GLY A 540 -12.54 5.67 -27.81
N LEU A 541 -13.34 4.61 -27.57
CA LEU A 541 -14.21 4.02 -28.61
C LEU A 541 -15.48 4.85 -28.80
N THR A 542 -16.01 5.39 -27.70
CA THR A 542 -17.07 6.41 -27.66
C THR A 542 -16.72 7.42 -26.57
N ASP A 543 -17.55 8.42 -26.33
CA ASP A 543 -17.32 9.40 -25.26
C ASP A 543 -17.39 8.76 -23.86
N ARG A 544 -18.03 7.58 -23.78
CA ARG A 544 -18.24 6.83 -22.52
C ARG A 544 -17.57 5.46 -22.47
N LEU A 545 -17.11 4.94 -23.60
CA LEU A 545 -16.54 3.60 -23.69
C LEU A 545 -15.06 3.69 -24.04
N HIS A 546 -14.21 3.18 -23.16
CA HIS A 546 -12.78 3.15 -23.34
C HIS A 546 -12.25 1.72 -23.27
N LEU A 547 -11.39 1.36 -24.22
CA LEU A 547 -10.67 0.10 -24.25
C LEU A 547 -9.23 0.35 -23.81
N LEU A 548 -8.79 -0.32 -22.76
CA LEU A 548 -7.40 -0.37 -22.33
C LEU A 548 -6.80 -1.68 -22.80
N THR A 549 -5.72 -1.63 -23.56
CA THR A 549 -5.00 -2.82 -24.01
C THR A 549 -3.51 -2.60 -23.85
N GLY A 550 -2.80 -3.65 -23.49
CA GLY A 550 -1.37 -3.55 -23.30
C GLY A 550 -0.71 -4.93 -23.27
N ALA A 551 0.58 -4.92 -23.39
CA ALA A 551 1.40 -6.10 -23.23
C ALA A 551 2.78 -5.76 -22.72
N ARG A 552 3.40 -6.71 -22.04
CA ARG A 552 4.80 -6.64 -21.64
C ARG A 552 5.52 -7.89 -22.16
N TRP A 553 6.60 -7.70 -22.87
CA TRP A 553 7.60 -8.75 -23.06
C TRP A 553 8.62 -8.70 -21.92
N THR A 554 8.88 -9.85 -21.31
CA THR A 554 9.85 -9.97 -20.21
C THR A 554 10.80 -11.10 -20.49
N ARG A 555 12.10 -10.85 -20.40
CA ARG A 555 13.15 -11.86 -20.34
C ARG A 555 13.72 -11.89 -18.92
N TRP A 556 13.60 -13.03 -18.26
CA TRP A 556 14.11 -13.28 -16.93
C TRP A 556 15.19 -14.37 -17.00
N GLU A 557 16.32 -14.10 -16.34
CA GLU A 557 17.46 -15.02 -16.28
C GLU A 557 17.86 -15.18 -14.81
N SER A 558 18.10 -16.42 -14.36
CA SER A 558 18.65 -16.70 -13.03
C SER A 558 19.81 -17.64 -13.12
N THR A 559 20.81 -17.41 -12.28
CA THR A 559 21.93 -18.31 -12.06
C THR A 559 22.15 -18.45 -10.56
N GLU A 560 22.09 -19.65 -10.06
CA GLU A 560 22.35 -20.00 -8.66
C GLU A 560 23.69 -20.76 -8.58
N THR A 561 24.47 -20.43 -7.57
CA THR A 561 25.74 -21.07 -7.28
C THR A 561 25.80 -21.42 -5.80
N SER A 562 26.08 -22.69 -5.48
CA SER A 562 26.26 -23.16 -4.11
C SER A 562 27.67 -23.71 -3.96
N TRP A 563 28.40 -23.28 -2.93
CA TRP A 563 29.79 -23.64 -2.67
C TRP A 563 30.73 -23.39 -3.87
N GLY A 564 30.44 -22.36 -4.67
CA GLY A 564 31.23 -22.04 -5.87
C GLY A 564 30.91 -22.90 -7.09
N VAL A 565 30.01 -23.85 -6.96
CA VAL A 565 29.54 -24.70 -8.08
C VAL A 565 28.22 -24.12 -8.60
N THR A 566 28.16 -23.88 -9.92
CA THR A 566 26.92 -23.44 -10.56
C THR A 566 25.91 -24.59 -10.58
N GLY A 567 24.81 -24.43 -9.85
CA GLY A 567 23.70 -25.37 -9.82
C GLY A 567 22.73 -25.13 -10.99
N TYR A 568 21.77 -24.27 -10.78
CA TYR A 568 20.73 -23.97 -11.78
C TYR A 568 21.05 -22.68 -12.54
N SER A 569 20.91 -22.74 -13.86
CA SER A 569 20.89 -21.56 -14.73
C SER A 569 19.74 -21.71 -15.72
N HIS A 570 18.82 -20.76 -15.74
CA HIS A 570 17.66 -20.82 -16.61
C HIS A 570 17.20 -19.45 -17.09
N THR A 571 16.53 -19.45 -18.24
CA THR A 571 15.99 -18.25 -18.88
C THR A 571 14.56 -18.50 -19.29
N TYR A 572 13.66 -17.58 -18.89
CA TYR A 572 12.29 -17.51 -19.39
C TYR A 572 12.12 -16.26 -20.25
N SER A 573 11.29 -16.36 -21.29
CA SER A 573 10.94 -15.24 -22.17
C SER A 573 9.45 -15.29 -22.43
N GLU A 574 8.70 -14.35 -21.80
CA GLU A 574 7.24 -14.41 -21.76
C GLU A 574 6.61 -13.08 -22.19
N VAL A 575 5.39 -13.16 -22.72
CA VAL A 575 4.54 -12.01 -23.01
C VAL A 575 3.32 -12.03 -22.09
N THR A 576 3.17 -11.01 -21.25
CA THR A 576 2.04 -10.85 -20.35
C THR A 576 1.05 -9.82 -20.92
N PRO A 577 -0.14 -10.25 -21.39
CA PRO A 577 -1.17 -9.36 -21.93
C PRO A 577 -1.96 -8.69 -20.79
N TYR A 578 -2.51 -7.51 -21.11
CA TYR A 578 -3.45 -6.74 -20.31
C TYR A 578 -4.62 -6.29 -21.17
N LEU A 579 -5.85 -6.46 -20.68
CA LEU A 579 -7.04 -5.99 -21.33
C LEU A 579 -8.00 -5.42 -20.28
N GLY A 580 -8.52 -4.23 -20.51
CA GLY A 580 -9.52 -3.57 -19.68
C GLY A 580 -10.55 -2.85 -20.53
N LEU A 581 -11.77 -2.85 -20.08
CA LEU A 581 -12.88 -2.09 -20.67
C LEU A 581 -13.52 -1.25 -19.57
N THR A 582 -13.69 0.05 -19.80
CA THR A 582 -14.42 0.93 -18.90
C THR A 582 -15.58 1.57 -19.66
N TYR A 583 -16.75 1.63 -19.01
CA TYR A 583 -17.94 2.28 -19.53
C TYR A 583 -18.50 3.25 -18.50
N ASP A 584 -18.46 4.55 -18.83
CA ASP A 584 -19.00 5.60 -17.99
C ASP A 584 -20.53 5.62 -18.11
N LEU A 585 -21.20 5.14 -17.07
CA LEU A 585 -22.66 5.17 -16.96
C LEU A 585 -23.16 6.61 -16.88
N ASN A 586 -22.41 7.42 -16.12
CA ASN A 586 -22.54 8.88 -15.99
C ASN A 586 -21.23 9.44 -15.39
N ASP A 587 -21.23 10.71 -15.02
CA ASP A 587 -20.05 11.40 -14.47
C ASP A 587 -19.59 10.85 -13.09
N THR A 588 -20.48 10.15 -12.40
CA THR A 588 -20.20 9.55 -11.07
C THR A 588 -19.79 8.09 -11.16
N TYR A 589 -20.42 7.29 -12.03
CA TYR A 589 -20.31 5.84 -12.05
C TYR A 589 -19.65 5.32 -13.32
N THR A 590 -18.70 4.40 -13.17
CA THR A 590 -18.02 3.68 -14.24
C THR A 590 -18.07 2.18 -13.99
N ALA A 591 -18.67 1.43 -14.93
CA ALA A 591 -18.58 -0.02 -14.95
C ALA A 591 -17.28 -0.45 -15.66
N TYR A 592 -16.69 -1.56 -15.23
CA TYR A 592 -15.49 -2.07 -15.87
C TYR A 592 -15.43 -3.60 -15.90
N ALA A 593 -14.63 -4.10 -16.82
CA ALA A 593 -14.17 -5.50 -16.84
C ALA A 593 -12.69 -5.54 -17.23
N SER A 594 -11.95 -6.50 -16.69
CA SER A 594 -10.53 -6.66 -17.04
C SER A 594 -10.05 -8.11 -17.01
N TYR A 595 -9.02 -8.35 -17.81
CA TYR A 595 -8.18 -9.53 -17.79
C TYR A 595 -6.73 -9.10 -17.61
N THR A 596 -6.06 -9.68 -16.62
CA THR A 596 -4.65 -9.45 -16.35
C THR A 596 -3.91 -10.75 -16.12
N ASN A 597 -2.64 -10.77 -16.47
CA ASN A 597 -1.78 -11.95 -16.38
C ASN A 597 -0.46 -11.60 -15.68
N ILE A 598 0.18 -12.62 -15.11
CA ILE A 598 1.53 -12.57 -14.54
C ILE A 598 2.14 -13.97 -14.65
N PHE A 599 3.46 -14.06 -14.76
CA PHE A 599 4.15 -15.35 -14.65
C PHE A 599 5.16 -15.33 -13.50
N GLN A 600 5.37 -16.50 -12.92
CA GLN A 600 6.32 -16.73 -11.83
C GLN A 600 7.36 -17.76 -12.26
N PRO A 601 8.64 -17.38 -12.37
CA PRO A 601 9.72 -18.32 -12.61
C PRO A 601 9.79 -19.41 -11.54
N GLN A 602 10.03 -20.66 -11.94
CA GLN A 602 10.17 -21.82 -11.05
C GLN A 602 11.52 -22.48 -11.29
N MET A 603 12.46 -22.35 -10.34
CA MET A 603 13.82 -22.89 -10.42
C MET A 603 13.86 -24.31 -9.82
N VAL A 604 13.03 -25.20 -10.35
CA VAL A 604 12.90 -26.60 -9.90
C VAL A 604 12.89 -27.55 -11.10
N LYS A 605 13.18 -28.83 -10.88
CA LYS A 605 13.17 -29.86 -11.91
C LYS A 605 11.94 -30.74 -11.81
N THR A 606 11.45 -31.17 -12.96
CA THR A 606 10.42 -32.21 -13.10
C THR A 606 10.98 -33.62 -12.85
N GLN A 607 10.13 -34.59 -12.81
CA GLN A 607 10.52 -35.99 -12.70
C GLN A 607 11.45 -36.48 -13.84
N THR A 608 11.39 -35.82 -15.01
CA THR A 608 12.27 -36.08 -16.14
C THR A 608 13.57 -35.29 -16.12
N TRP A 609 13.82 -34.56 -15.01
CA TRP A 609 15.00 -33.70 -14.80
C TRP A 609 15.11 -32.51 -15.74
N ASP A 610 14.03 -32.21 -16.47
CA ASP A 610 13.89 -30.97 -17.21
C ASP A 610 13.52 -29.83 -16.25
N MET A 611 13.97 -28.62 -16.57
CA MET A 611 13.51 -27.42 -15.81
C MET A 611 12.00 -27.25 -15.99
N ALA A 612 11.29 -27.02 -14.90
CA ALA A 612 9.88 -26.67 -14.94
C ALA A 612 9.66 -25.38 -15.74
N GLY A 613 8.55 -25.29 -16.46
CA GLY A 613 8.07 -24.02 -17.04
C GLY A 613 7.69 -23.02 -15.95
N PRO A 614 7.43 -21.74 -16.27
CA PRO A 614 6.94 -20.78 -15.29
C PRO A 614 5.50 -21.11 -14.89
N ALA A 615 5.13 -20.81 -13.66
CA ALA A 615 3.72 -20.79 -13.27
C ALA A 615 3.04 -19.52 -13.79
N TYR A 616 1.75 -19.58 -14.06
CA TYR A 616 0.97 -18.45 -14.57
C TYR A 616 -0.17 -18.07 -13.61
N GLY A 617 -0.35 -16.78 -13.40
CA GLY A 617 -1.49 -16.22 -12.70
C GLY A 617 -2.40 -15.46 -13.66
N HIS A 618 -3.68 -15.87 -13.74
CA HIS A 618 -4.70 -15.22 -14.57
C HIS A 618 -5.74 -14.59 -13.65
N ASN A 619 -6.04 -13.33 -13.86
CA ASN A 619 -7.06 -12.63 -13.10
C ASN A 619 -8.14 -12.07 -14.02
N TYR A 620 -9.38 -12.41 -13.73
CA TYR A 620 -10.61 -11.89 -14.36
C TYR A 620 -11.35 -11.08 -13.32
N GLU A 621 -11.74 -9.88 -13.67
CA GLU A 621 -12.41 -8.97 -12.76
C GLU A 621 -13.47 -8.16 -13.49
N MET A 622 -14.61 -7.90 -12.82
CA MET A 622 -15.61 -6.92 -13.23
C MET A 622 -16.13 -6.17 -12.02
N GLY A 623 -16.47 -4.91 -12.20
CA GLY A 623 -16.93 -4.11 -11.10
C GLY A 623 -17.56 -2.79 -11.49
N LEU A 624 -17.97 -2.07 -10.46
CA LEU A 624 -18.49 -0.71 -10.54
C LEU A 624 -17.63 0.19 -9.63
N LYS A 625 -17.25 1.33 -10.15
CA LYS A 625 -16.54 2.38 -9.41
C LYS A 625 -17.35 3.66 -9.43
N ALA A 626 -17.24 4.43 -8.36
CA ALA A 626 -17.89 5.71 -8.23
C ALA A 626 -16.93 6.75 -7.63
N SER A 627 -17.09 7.99 -8.09
CA SER A 627 -16.40 9.15 -7.55
C SER A 627 -17.44 10.22 -7.23
N TYR A 628 -17.52 10.62 -5.96
CA TYR A 628 -18.48 11.59 -5.46
C TYR A 628 -17.75 12.82 -4.96
N LEU A 629 -18.48 13.96 -4.87
CA LEU A 629 -17.98 15.20 -4.28
C LEU A 629 -16.68 15.65 -4.94
N ASP A 630 -16.62 15.61 -6.27
CA ASP A 630 -15.48 16.01 -7.09
C ASP A 630 -14.17 15.25 -6.74
N GLY A 631 -14.28 13.94 -6.49
CA GLY A 631 -13.14 13.07 -6.20
C GLY A 631 -12.83 12.89 -4.71
N ARG A 632 -13.45 13.67 -3.82
CA ARG A 632 -13.21 13.56 -2.36
C ARG A 632 -13.69 12.24 -1.75
N VAL A 633 -14.59 11.51 -2.41
CA VAL A 633 -15.03 10.18 -2.00
C VAL A 633 -14.99 9.22 -3.18
N ASN A 634 -14.21 8.17 -3.06
CA ASN A 634 -14.15 7.08 -4.02
C ASN A 634 -14.79 5.82 -3.44
N ALA A 635 -15.60 5.14 -4.24
CA ALA A 635 -16.20 3.85 -3.89
C ALA A 635 -15.99 2.83 -5.01
N SER A 636 -15.84 1.57 -4.66
CA SER A 636 -15.73 0.48 -5.62
C SER A 636 -16.35 -0.82 -5.11
N VAL A 637 -16.89 -1.61 -6.03
CA VAL A 637 -17.32 -2.99 -5.81
C VAL A 637 -16.82 -3.81 -6.98
N ALA A 638 -16.18 -4.94 -6.71
CA ALA A 638 -15.65 -5.83 -7.74
C ALA A 638 -15.92 -7.29 -7.40
N VAL A 639 -16.18 -8.10 -8.41
CA VAL A 639 -16.13 -9.57 -8.34
C VAL A 639 -14.94 -10.04 -9.14
N PHE A 640 -14.24 -11.05 -8.64
CA PHE A 640 -13.00 -11.54 -9.26
C PHE A 640 -12.90 -13.06 -9.26
N GLN A 641 -12.16 -13.57 -10.23
CA GLN A 641 -11.59 -14.92 -10.24
C GLN A 641 -10.10 -14.82 -10.56
N THR A 642 -9.28 -15.42 -9.72
CA THR A 642 -7.84 -15.53 -9.92
C THR A 642 -7.46 -17.01 -9.97
N ASP A 643 -6.87 -17.45 -11.07
CA ASP A 643 -6.41 -18.82 -11.32
C ASP A 643 -4.89 -18.86 -11.35
N GLN A 644 -4.30 -19.82 -10.68
CA GLN A 644 -2.87 -20.15 -10.80
C GLN A 644 -2.74 -21.47 -11.56
N LYS A 645 -1.83 -21.53 -12.52
CA LYS A 645 -1.61 -22.70 -13.38
C LYS A 645 -0.14 -23.06 -13.46
N ASP A 646 0.12 -24.29 -13.87
CA ASP A 646 1.47 -24.85 -14.11
C ASP A 646 2.40 -24.71 -12.90
N VAL A 647 1.86 -24.91 -11.69
CA VAL A 647 2.58 -24.79 -10.42
C VAL A 647 3.37 -26.06 -10.15
N ALA A 648 4.63 -25.90 -9.77
CA ALA A 648 5.45 -27.01 -9.33
C ALA A 648 5.07 -27.44 -7.90
N GLU A 649 4.69 -28.70 -7.74
CA GLU A 649 4.38 -29.33 -6.46
C GLU A 649 5.38 -30.48 -6.20
N TYR A 650 5.94 -30.50 -4.99
CA TYR A 650 6.99 -31.45 -4.63
C TYR A 650 6.53 -32.90 -4.82
N GLY A 651 7.26 -33.66 -5.63
CA GLY A 651 6.98 -35.05 -5.97
C GLY A 651 7.79 -36.06 -5.19
N GLY A 652 9.02 -35.71 -4.83
CA GLY A 652 9.91 -36.58 -4.09
C GLY A 652 11.38 -36.18 -4.19
N TYR A 653 12.26 -36.95 -3.54
CA TYR A 653 13.70 -36.78 -3.56
C TYR A 653 14.35 -37.89 -4.37
N ASP A 654 15.25 -37.55 -5.27
CA ASP A 654 16.04 -38.52 -6.05
C ASP A 654 17.46 -38.59 -5.52
N TYR A 655 17.80 -39.69 -4.88
CA TYR A 655 19.12 -39.92 -4.31
C TYR A 655 20.23 -40.04 -5.36
N ALA A 656 19.90 -40.34 -6.63
CA ALA A 656 20.90 -40.43 -7.69
C ALA A 656 21.37 -39.05 -8.15
N HIS A 657 20.53 -38.07 -8.07
CA HIS A 657 20.82 -36.69 -8.44
C HIS A 657 21.04 -35.76 -7.23
N ASP A 658 20.84 -36.30 -6.00
CA ASP A 658 20.95 -35.56 -4.75
C ASP A 658 20.05 -34.30 -4.72
N ASP A 659 18.81 -34.41 -5.24
CA ASP A 659 17.90 -33.26 -5.41
C ASP A 659 16.43 -33.71 -5.41
N GLY A 660 15.53 -32.73 -5.22
CA GLY A 660 14.08 -32.90 -5.29
C GLY A 660 13.53 -32.78 -6.72
N TRP A 661 12.51 -33.55 -7.03
CA TRP A 661 11.76 -33.41 -8.27
C TRP A 661 10.30 -33.01 -8.01
N TYR A 662 9.65 -32.44 -9.03
CA TYR A 662 8.34 -31.80 -8.89
C TYR A 662 7.38 -32.24 -9.99
N TYR A 663 6.10 -32.33 -9.62
CA TYR A 663 5.00 -32.41 -10.58
C TYR A 663 4.59 -30.99 -10.98
N ILE A 664 4.13 -30.84 -12.22
CA ILE A 664 3.51 -29.58 -12.69
C ILE A 664 2.00 -29.80 -12.70
N LEU A 665 1.33 -29.04 -11.87
CA LEU A 665 -0.11 -29.15 -11.66
C LEU A 665 -0.79 -27.79 -11.80
N ASP A 666 -2.07 -27.81 -12.15
CA ASP A 666 -2.87 -26.59 -11.94
C ASP A 666 -2.95 -26.28 -10.43
N GLY A 667 -2.73 -25.04 -10.10
CA GLY A 667 -2.70 -24.59 -8.73
C GLY A 667 -4.07 -24.18 -8.18
N THR A 668 -4.07 -23.14 -7.39
CA THR A 668 -5.25 -22.64 -6.68
C THR A 668 -6.12 -21.76 -7.57
N ARG A 669 -7.45 -21.97 -7.49
CA ARG A 669 -8.45 -21.01 -7.97
C ARG A 669 -9.09 -20.28 -6.81
N THR A 670 -9.06 -18.95 -6.85
CA THR A 670 -9.75 -18.10 -5.87
C THR A 670 -10.84 -17.28 -6.55
N ARG A 671 -12.04 -17.29 -5.95
CA ARG A 671 -13.19 -16.45 -6.34
C ARG A 671 -13.64 -15.61 -5.16
N GLY A 672 -14.11 -14.41 -5.45
CA GLY A 672 -14.58 -13.55 -4.40
C GLY A 672 -15.15 -12.22 -4.88
N PHE A 673 -15.42 -11.38 -3.91
CA PHE A 673 -15.76 -9.97 -4.16
C PHE A 673 -15.10 -9.05 -3.14
N GLU A 674 -14.90 -7.82 -3.54
CA GLU A 674 -14.28 -6.76 -2.76
C GLU A 674 -15.14 -5.50 -2.83
N MET A 675 -15.17 -4.75 -1.72
CA MET A 675 -15.80 -3.44 -1.64
C MET A 675 -14.84 -2.49 -0.94
N GLU A 676 -14.77 -1.25 -1.43
CA GLU A 676 -13.98 -0.18 -0.80
C GLU A 676 -14.73 1.14 -0.89
N LEU A 677 -14.64 1.93 0.17
CA LEU A 677 -15.05 3.33 0.24
C LEU A 677 -13.93 4.09 0.95
N ALA A 678 -13.47 5.17 0.38
CA ALA A 678 -12.46 6.05 0.99
C ALA A 678 -12.77 7.50 0.68
N GLY A 679 -12.61 8.39 1.64
CA GLY A 679 -12.71 9.83 1.44
C GLY A 679 -13.47 10.59 2.51
N GLU A 680 -13.63 11.89 2.26
CA GLU A 680 -14.35 12.83 3.12
C GLU A 680 -15.84 12.83 2.77
N VAL A 681 -16.64 12.09 3.54
CA VAL A 681 -18.09 11.92 3.29
C VAL A 681 -18.93 13.16 3.62
N THR A 682 -18.46 13.95 4.56
CA THR A 682 -18.94 15.32 4.84
C THR A 682 -17.74 16.15 5.33
N PRO A 683 -17.78 17.48 5.27
CA PRO A 683 -16.67 18.31 5.70
C PRO A 683 -16.14 17.94 7.09
N GLY A 684 -14.85 17.60 7.16
CA GLY A 684 -14.16 17.17 8.36
C GLY A 684 -14.37 15.71 8.76
N TRP A 685 -15.13 14.90 7.99
CA TRP A 685 -15.37 13.49 8.31
C TRP A 685 -14.81 12.56 7.24
N ASN A 686 -13.61 12.05 7.50
CA ASN A 686 -12.96 11.04 6.69
C ASN A 686 -13.38 9.63 7.09
N VAL A 687 -13.65 8.77 6.12
CA VAL A 687 -14.02 7.37 6.29
C VAL A 687 -13.22 6.50 5.33
N PHE A 688 -12.73 5.37 5.80
CA PHE A 688 -12.24 4.26 4.99
C PHE A 688 -12.96 2.99 5.40
N LEU A 689 -13.53 2.28 4.44
CA LEU A 689 -14.19 0.99 4.60
C LEU A 689 -13.69 0.04 3.52
N GLY A 690 -13.12 -1.09 3.92
CA GLY A 690 -12.75 -2.19 3.04
C GLY A 690 -13.39 -3.49 3.48
N TYR A 691 -14.04 -4.20 2.58
CA TYR A 691 -14.54 -5.55 2.83
C TYR A 691 -14.13 -6.48 1.69
N THR A 692 -13.71 -7.69 2.05
CA THR A 692 -13.34 -8.74 1.10
C THR A 692 -13.94 -10.06 1.52
N TYR A 693 -14.55 -10.74 0.57
CA TYR A 693 -14.89 -12.16 0.66
C TYR A 693 -14.13 -12.93 -0.41
N ARG A 694 -13.50 -14.06 -0.05
CA ARG A 694 -12.82 -14.94 -0.97
C ARG A 694 -13.00 -16.41 -0.60
N GLN A 695 -12.93 -17.28 -1.60
CA GLN A 695 -12.84 -18.72 -1.42
C GLN A 695 -11.78 -19.29 -2.35
N SER A 696 -10.81 -20.00 -1.79
CA SER A 696 -9.71 -20.63 -2.53
C SER A 696 -9.89 -22.15 -2.54
N LYS A 697 -9.80 -22.76 -3.72
CA LYS A 697 -9.94 -24.22 -3.93
C LYS A 697 -8.81 -24.72 -4.82
N ASP A 698 -8.39 -25.96 -4.62
CA ASP A 698 -7.56 -26.72 -5.55
C ASP A 698 -8.40 -27.26 -6.73
N ASN A 699 -7.76 -27.98 -7.63
CA ASN A 699 -8.41 -28.58 -8.81
C ASN A 699 -9.43 -29.65 -8.47
N ASN A 700 -9.32 -30.29 -7.29
CA ASN A 700 -10.25 -31.29 -6.80
C ASN A 700 -11.46 -30.66 -6.10
N GLY A 701 -11.52 -29.31 -6.05
CA GLY A 701 -12.57 -28.57 -5.38
C GLY A 701 -12.41 -28.51 -3.86
N LYS A 702 -11.32 -29.04 -3.31
CA LYS A 702 -11.01 -28.97 -1.88
C LYS A 702 -10.60 -27.54 -1.51
N LYS A 703 -11.09 -27.08 -0.37
CA LYS A 703 -10.74 -25.78 0.19
C LYS A 703 -9.26 -25.76 0.60
N VAL A 704 -8.53 -24.76 0.13
CA VAL A 704 -7.11 -24.50 0.43
C VAL A 704 -6.94 -23.11 1.02
N GLN A 705 -5.69 -22.74 1.39
CA GLN A 705 -5.37 -21.44 2.00
C GLN A 705 -6.16 -21.15 3.28
N THR A 706 -6.38 -22.18 4.10
CA THR A 706 -7.22 -22.12 5.31
C THR A 706 -6.60 -21.29 6.45
N THR A 707 -5.28 -21.04 6.41
CA THR A 707 -4.58 -20.14 7.33
C THR A 707 -4.90 -18.67 7.11
N GLN A 708 -5.52 -18.36 5.98
CA GLN A 708 -5.95 -17.00 5.63
C GLN A 708 -7.47 -16.88 5.77
N PRO A 709 -8.00 -15.76 6.27
CA PRO A 709 -9.43 -15.57 6.44
C PRO A 709 -10.15 -15.47 5.08
N GLU A 710 -11.36 -16.03 5.02
CA GLU A 710 -12.23 -15.87 3.85
C GLU A 710 -12.89 -14.50 3.81
N GLN A 711 -13.09 -13.89 4.96
CA GLN A 711 -13.74 -12.59 5.08
C GLN A 711 -12.88 -11.67 5.93
N LEU A 712 -12.70 -10.46 5.42
CA LEU A 712 -11.99 -9.37 6.07
C LEU A 712 -12.85 -8.11 6.03
N LEU A 713 -12.98 -7.43 7.16
CA LEU A 713 -13.56 -6.09 7.26
C LEU A 713 -12.54 -5.16 7.89
N LYS A 714 -12.32 -4.02 7.27
CA LYS A 714 -11.46 -2.95 7.77
C LYS A 714 -12.21 -1.64 7.67
N LEU A 715 -12.44 -1.01 8.80
CA LEU A 715 -13.10 0.29 8.91
C LEU A 715 -12.19 1.23 9.68
N SER A 716 -12.03 2.43 9.22
CA SER A 716 -11.44 3.52 10.00
C SER A 716 -12.13 4.85 9.68
N THR A 717 -12.14 5.73 10.66
CA THR A 717 -12.78 7.03 10.54
C THR A 717 -12.04 8.06 11.40
N ALA A 718 -12.04 9.30 10.93
CA ALA A 718 -11.57 10.48 11.65
C ALA A 718 -12.57 11.61 11.41
N TYR A 719 -13.12 12.18 12.48
CA TYR A 719 -14.10 13.24 12.42
C TYR A 719 -13.65 14.46 13.24
N ARG A 720 -13.38 15.55 12.56
CA ARG A 720 -13.15 16.86 13.18
C ARG A 720 -14.49 17.43 13.62
N LEU A 721 -14.64 17.62 14.91
CA LEU A 721 -15.89 18.11 15.49
C LEU A 721 -16.19 19.55 15.04
N PRO A 722 -17.45 19.89 14.78
CA PRO A 722 -17.82 21.22 14.32
C PRO A 722 -17.88 22.26 15.47
N GLY A 723 -18.01 23.54 15.12
CA GLY A 723 -18.24 24.66 16.06
C GLY A 723 -17.07 24.90 17.00
N GLU A 724 -17.33 25.12 18.28
CA GLU A 724 -16.31 25.39 19.30
C GLU A 724 -15.35 24.21 19.54
N LEU A 725 -15.74 22.99 19.16
CA LEU A 725 -14.93 21.80 19.28
C LEU A 725 -14.09 21.51 18.03
N ASN A 726 -13.98 22.41 17.06
CA ASN A 726 -13.28 22.24 15.79
C ASN A 726 -11.76 21.96 15.91
N LYS A 727 -11.19 22.15 17.09
CA LYS A 727 -9.81 21.77 17.43
C LYS A 727 -9.65 20.30 17.78
N LEU A 728 -10.77 19.58 18.01
CA LEU A 728 -10.77 18.17 18.38
C LEU A 728 -11.20 17.31 17.19
N THR A 729 -10.35 16.37 16.80
CA THR A 729 -10.68 15.28 15.89
C THR A 729 -10.75 13.99 16.69
N VAL A 730 -11.83 13.23 16.53
CA VAL A 730 -12.01 11.91 17.14
C VAL A 730 -12.16 10.87 16.04
N GLY A 731 -11.65 9.68 16.29
CA GLY A 731 -11.69 8.63 15.30
C GLY A 731 -11.40 7.27 15.89
N GLY A 732 -11.29 6.30 15.03
CA GLY A 732 -10.98 4.94 15.41
C GLY A 732 -11.12 3.98 14.25
N GLY A 733 -11.05 2.69 14.56
CA GLY A 733 -11.15 1.66 13.54
C GLY A 733 -11.60 0.33 14.09
N VAL A 734 -12.04 -0.51 13.15
CA VAL A 734 -12.37 -1.93 13.40
C VAL A 734 -11.70 -2.77 12.33
N ARG A 735 -10.96 -3.79 12.77
CA ARG A 735 -10.43 -4.84 11.90
C ARG A 735 -11.05 -6.16 12.35
N TRP A 736 -11.87 -6.74 11.48
CA TRP A 736 -12.52 -8.03 11.75
C TRP A 736 -12.12 -9.05 10.69
N GLN A 737 -11.98 -10.31 11.13
CA GLN A 737 -11.74 -11.44 10.23
C GLN A 737 -12.58 -12.66 10.62
N SER A 738 -12.88 -13.47 9.60
CA SER A 738 -13.52 -14.78 9.78
C SER A 738 -12.55 -15.80 10.39
N GLN A 739 -13.08 -16.98 10.70
CA GLN A 739 -12.29 -18.11 11.19
C GLN A 739 -11.18 -18.51 10.23
N THR A 740 -10.02 -18.89 10.80
CA THR A 740 -8.89 -19.53 10.08
C THR A 740 -8.50 -20.82 10.79
N SER A 741 -7.83 -21.73 10.07
CA SER A 741 -7.34 -22.99 10.63
C SER A 741 -6.07 -23.46 9.95
N ALA A 742 -5.22 -24.13 10.71
CA ALA A 742 -4.02 -24.78 10.22
C ALA A 742 -4.02 -26.26 10.63
N GLN A 743 -3.56 -27.13 9.75
CA GLN A 743 -3.18 -28.48 10.11
C GLN A 743 -1.72 -28.48 10.53
N THR A 744 -1.39 -29.16 11.59
CA THR A 744 -0.04 -29.32 12.11
C THR A 744 0.28 -30.79 12.23
N TYR A 745 1.53 -31.15 11.99
CA TYR A 745 2.00 -32.51 11.96
C TYR A 745 3.26 -32.64 12.83
N TYR A 746 3.23 -33.54 13.81
CA TYR A 746 4.38 -33.90 14.64
C TYR A 746 4.64 -35.40 14.53
N GLY A 747 5.55 -35.78 13.62
CA GLY A 747 5.77 -37.18 13.31
C GLY A 747 4.51 -37.84 12.77
N LEU A 748 3.99 -38.84 13.46
CA LEU A 748 2.74 -39.54 13.09
C LEU A 748 1.47 -38.86 13.64
N GLN A 749 1.61 -37.88 14.51
CA GLN A 749 0.48 -37.15 15.10
C GLN A 749 0.11 -35.95 14.22
N SER A 750 -1.20 -35.76 14.05
CA SER A 750 -1.74 -34.59 13.39
C SER A 750 -2.77 -33.89 14.28
N GLY A 751 -2.79 -32.58 14.26
CA GLY A 751 -3.76 -31.77 14.99
C GLY A 751 -4.22 -30.58 14.15
N SER A 752 -5.33 -29.99 14.56
CA SER A 752 -5.87 -28.78 13.92
C SER A 752 -5.89 -27.65 14.93
N ILE A 753 -5.34 -26.51 14.52
CA ILE A 753 -5.43 -25.26 15.26
C ILE A 753 -6.50 -24.41 14.59
N VAL A 754 -7.36 -23.81 15.39
CA VAL A 754 -8.46 -22.97 14.91
C VAL A 754 -8.41 -21.61 15.60
N GLN A 755 -8.27 -20.55 14.82
CA GLN A 755 -8.54 -19.18 15.26
C GLN A 755 -10.00 -18.86 14.99
N LYS A 756 -10.79 -18.71 16.06
CA LYS A 756 -12.20 -18.25 15.97
C LYS A 756 -12.25 -16.83 15.38
N PRO A 757 -13.37 -16.43 14.75
CA PRO A 757 -13.53 -15.04 14.28
C PRO A 757 -13.29 -14.04 15.41
N TYR A 758 -12.65 -12.91 15.07
CA TYR A 758 -12.39 -11.86 16.05
C TYR A 758 -12.43 -10.47 15.41
N ALA A 759 -12.60 -9.47 16.27
CA ALA A 759 -12.48 -8.05 15.92
C ALA A 759 -11.46 -7.38 16.83
N LEU A 760 -10.68 -6.46 16.25
CA LEU A 760 -9.81 -5.51 16.94
C LEU A 760 -10.41 -4.13 16.79
N PHE A 761 -10.46 -3.38 17.88
CA PHE A 761 -10.97 -2.01 17.93
C PHE A 761 -9.81 -1.06 18.23
N ASP A 762 -9.73 0.01 17.46
CA ASP A 762 -8.73 1.06 17.64
C ASP A 762 -9.45 2.39 17.93
N LEU A 763 -8.82 3.29 18.69
CA LEU A 763 -9.32 4.61 19.04
C LEU A 763 -8.26 5.66 18.70
N MET A 764 -8.69 6.81 18.21
CA MET A 764 -7.86 7.99 17.97
C MET A 764 -8.53 9.24 18.52
N ALA A 765 -7.75 10.12 19.14
CA ALA A 765 -8.14 11.46 19.50
C ALA A 765 -6.98 12.41 19.22
N GLN A 766 -7.26 13.54 18.55
CA GLN A 766 -6.28 14.55 18.18
C GLN A 766 -6.79 15.92 18.57
N TYR A 767 -5.94 16.72 19.21
CA TYR A 767 -6.25 18.08 19.59
C TYR A 767 -5.23 19.07 19.01
N ASN A 768 -5.72 20.05 18.25
CA ASN A 768 -4.93 21.11 17.66
C ASN A 768 -4.90 22.32 18.61
N PHE A 769 -3.79 22.52 19.34
CA PHE A 769 -3.60 23.72 20.17
C PHE A 769 -3.53 24.96 19.28
N SER A 770 -2.88 24.86 18.15
CA SER A 770 -2.80 25.86 17.08
C SER A 770 -2.70 25.13 15.72
N ASP A 771 -2.62 25.87 14.62
CA ASP A 771 -2.38 25.33 13.28
C ASP A 771 -1.03 24.62 13.17
N LYS A 772 -0.09 24.93 14.07
CA LYS A 772 1.27 24.39 14.09
C LYS A 772 1.50 23.34 15.17
N THR A 773 0.71 23.29 16.22
CA THR A 773 0.94 22.40 17.37
C THR A 773 -0.24 21.47 17.58
N GLN A 774 0.02 20.17 17.54
CA GLN A 774 -0.98 19.12 17.61
C GLN A 774 -0.54 18.03 18.60
N LEU A 775 -1.49 17.50 19.37
CA LEU A 775 -1.31 16.32 20.21
C LEU A 775 -2.29 15.24 19.78
N GLN A 776 -1.79 14.02 19.55
CA GLN A 776 -2.58 12.89 19.09
C GLN A 776 -2.38 11.68 20.00
N LEU A 777 -3.45 11.00 20.37
CA LEU A 777 -3.48 9.75 21.08
C LEU A 777 -4.05 8.67 20.16
N ASN A 778 -3.32 7.56 19.98
CA ASN A 778 -3.81 6.36 19.32
C ASN A 778 -3.78 5.19 20.30
N VAL A 779 -4.89 4.45 20.40
CA VAL A 779 -4.99 3.22 21.18
C VAL A 779 -5.37 2.10 20.23
N ARG A 780 -4.51 1.08 20.10
CA ARG A 780 -4.74 -0.10 19.26
C ARG A 780 -5.16 -1.28 20.10
N ASN A 781 -5.98 -2.18 19.53
CA ASN A 781 -6.54 -3.34 20.22
C ASN A 781 -7.13 -2.96 21.59
N LEU A 782 -8.06 -1.99 21.61
CA LEU A 782 -8.65 -1.38 22.82
C LEU A 782 -9.19 -2.43 23.83
N ALA A 783 -9.77 -3.51 23.30
CA ALA A 783 -10.32 -4.61 24.12
C ALA A 783 -9.26 -5.60 24.64
N ASP A 784 -7.98 -5.38 24.33
CA ASP A 784 -6.87 -6.27 24.67
C ASP A 784 -7.08 -7.72 24.24
N LYS A 785 -7.67 -7.91 23.04
CA LYS A 785 -8.01 -9.22 22.50
C LYS A 785 -6.74 -10.06 22.26
N LYS A 786 -6.70 -11.27 22.85
CA LYS A 786 -5.70 -12.30 22.54
C LYS A 786 -6.15 -13.06 21.29
N TYR A 787 -5.27 -13.17 20.30
CA TYR A 787 -5.56 -13.82 19.01
C TYR A 787 -4.25 -14.34 18.39
N TYR A 788 -4.36 -15.33 17.51
CA TYR A 788 -3.24 -15.73 16.66
C TYR A 788 -3.17 -14.82 15.45
N ARG A 789 -2.03 -14.14 15.26
CA ARG A 789 -1.72 -13.39 14.04
C ARG A 789 -1.44 -14.36 12.89
N SER A 790 -0.72 -15.46 13.17
CA SER A 790 -0.47 -16.54 12.24
C SER A 790 -0.38 -17.89 12.94
N MET A 791 -0.58 -18.94 12.16
CA MET A 791 -0.54 -20.31 12.64
C MET A 791 -0.14 -21.28 11.52
N GLY A 792 0.48 -22.39 11.87
CA GLY A 792 0.82 -23.50 10.98
C GLY A 792 2.22 -23.46 10.38
N PHE A 793 2.88 -22.31 10.33
CA PHE A 793 4.28 -22.23 9.90
C PHE A 793 5.16 -22.91 10.97
N TYR A 794 6.00 -23.85 10.55
CA TYR A 794 6.77 -24.72 11.46
C TYR A 794 5.93 -25.30 12.62
N ASN A 795 4.70 -25.74 12.33
CA ASN A 795 3.79 -26.30 13.35
C ASN A 795 3.57 -25.37 14.56
N SER A 796 3.71 -24.08 14.38
CA SER A 796 3.71 -23.10 15.45
C SER A 796 2.53 -22.12 15.37
N VAL A 797 2.37 -21.35 16.45
CA VAL A 797 1.45 -20.21 16.52
C VAL A 797 2.22 -18.95 16.88
N PHE A 798 1.79 -17.81 16.34
CA PHE A 798 2.30 -16.50 16.67
C PHE A 798 1.16 -15.59 17.13
N TYR A 799 1.24 -15.07 18.36
CA TYR A 799 0.20 -14.19 18.90
C TYR A 799 0.33 -12.78 18.30
N GLY A 800 -0.82 -12.13 18.15
CA GLY A 800 -0.86 -10.71 17.78
C GLY A 800 -0.59 -9.80 18.96
N GLU A 801 -0.27 -8.54 18.66
CA GLU A 801 0.01 -7.52 19.67
C GLU A 801 -1.20 -7.30 20.59
N GLY A 802 -0.93 -7.11 21.87
CA GLY A 802 -1.91 -6.71 22.87
C GLY A 802 -2.39 -5.26 22.68
N ARG A 803 -3.06 -4.72 23.70
CA ARG A 803 -3.43 -3.31 23.70
C ARG A 803 -2.19 -2.44 23.82
N THR A 804 -2.03 -1.48 22.89
CA THR A 804 -0.96 -0.48 22.91
C THR A 804 -1.55 0.92 22.82
N ALA A 805 -0.87 1.89 23.42
CA ALA A 805 -1.20 3.29 23.35
C ALA A 805 0.03 4.10 22.92
N LEU A 806 -0.16 5.08 22.06
CA LEU A 806 0.88 5.99 21.57
C LEU A 806 0.39 7.42 21.62
N LEU A 807 1.12 8.30 22.30
CA LEU A 807 0.90 9.74 22.35
C LEU A 807 1.95 10.42 21.47
N THR A 808 1.51 11.26 20.54
CA THR A 808 2.38 11.96 19.58
C THR A 808 2.14 13.46 19.65
N LEU A 809 3.20 14.23 19.90
CA LEU A 809 3.24 15.68 19.78
C LEU A 809 3.85 16.03 18.42
N THR A 810 3.14 16.84 17.64
CA THR A 810 3.61 17.37 16.35
C THR A 810 3.75 18.87 16.42
N GLN A 811 4.92 19.39 16.01
CA GLN A 811 5.16 20.82 15.82
C GLN A 811 5.52 21.06 14.36
N ARG A 812 4.71 21.92 13.69
CA ARG A 812 4.94 22.39 12.31
C ARG A 812 5.54 23.80 12.31
N PHE A 813 6.28 24.11 11.25
CA PHE A 813 6.98 25.40 11.12
C PHE A 813 6.47 26.21 9.92
#